data_c4b44cda92ac25accb801c10cb6b1539
#
_entry.id   c4b44cda92ac25accb801c10cb6b1539
#
_cell.length_a   1.000
_cell.length_b   1.000
_cell.length_c   1.000
_cell.angle_alpha   90.00
_cell.angle_beta   90.00
_cell.angle_gamma   90.00
#
_symmetry.space_group_name_H-M   'P 1'
#
loop_
_entity.id
_entity.type
_entity.pdbx_description
1 polymer ?
#
loop_
_entity_poly.entity_id
_entity_poly.type
_entity_poly.pdbx_seq_one_letter_code
_entity_poly.pdbx_strand_id
1 'polypeptide(L)'
;MGFFIGDLHRNIEQLHKEQYAGKTAADTFTLYRGQGLSKKDFEQLMKTKGGLVSFNYFLSTSENIEVSLDFAQKATKNPDQVGVLFIIQINSAQSTTPFASIASISAIKEENEVLFSMHSVFRIQDIKQMEGNNSLYEVNLTLTSDNDPELNTLTDYIRQHTSPDHDGWYRLGLVLSQMGQYDKAENIFLILLDQKEDDEHKASIYRQLGIIKDSQGKYLEALTFYEQALDIDQKPLPPIHPRLAGLYCNIGNVHDHMGNYLKALSFYEKALEIQQESLSASDPALAGSYGNIGNVHANMGDYPKALPSYTKALEIGQQSLPPNHPDLGLTYNNIGTLHGKMGNYPEALSSFGKALEIKQQSLPPNHPGLADPYDNIGIVHADMGNYSEALSSYTKALEIQQQSLSPNHPNLAGSYNNIGTLHGRMGNYPEALSSFGKALEISQQSLPPNHPDLADPYDNIGNVHVNMGNYPEALSFHEKALGIRQESLPPNHPDLAATYGNIGIVHDNMGNYPEALSSFEKALDIRQQSLPSNHLNLAGSYNDIGNMHGKMGNYPEALSFHEKALGIRQESLPPTHLDLAATYSNIGLVQDNMGNYPEALSSFEKALDIRQQSLPSNHLDLAGSYNDIGNMHGKMGNYSKGLSSNEKALEILQQSLPSNHPDLAGSYGDIGNMYARMGNYPEALSFHEKALEIRQQSLPLSHPHLAYSYGDIGNVYRSMGNYPKGLSSNEKALKILQQTLPSNHPDLGQTYNNIGEVHNDMGNYPEALSFHEKALDIRQQSLPPNHPDVAESYNSTGNVHRNMGNYSKACTFYEHAIQIGEQSLPSSHPDLQKYRNNLEDAKNK
;
A
#
# COMPACT_ATOMS: atom_id res chain seq x y z
N MET A 1 -13.17 23.61 37.48
CA MET A 1 -12.13 24.30 36.71
C MET A 1 -12.71 25.20 35.60
N GLY A 2 -13.66 24.72 34.77
CA GLY A 2 -14.23 25.52 33.66
C GLY A 2 -14.87 26.83 34.06
N PHE A 3 -15.57 26.92 35.20
CA PHE A 3 -16.13 28.20 35.70
C PHE A 3 -15.04 29.22 36.04
N PHE A 4 -13.96 28.82 36.68
CA PHE A 4 -12.83 29.68 37.03
C PHE A 4 -12.12 30.24 35.77
N ILE A 5 -11.97 29.42 34.72
CA ILE A 5 -11.37 29.82 33.43
C ILE A 5 -12.26 30.86 32.74
N GLY A 6 -13.58 30.64 32.70
CA GLY A 6 -14.53 31.57 32.10
C GLY A 6 -14.60 32.89 32.86
N ASP A 7 -14.52 32.89 34.18
CA ASP A 7 -14.49 34.12 34.99
C ASP A 7 -13.19 34.89 34.79
N LEU A 8 -12.04 34.18 34.72
CA LEU A 8 -10.76 34.82 34.47
C LEU A 8 -10.72 35.47 33.07
N HIS A 9 -11.24 34.78 32.07
CA HIS A 9 -11.35 35.33 30.70
C HIS A 9 -12.19 36.61 30.68
N ARG A 10 -13.37 36.58 31.30
CA ARG A 10 -14.26 37.78 31.41
C ARG A 10 -13.60 38.94 32.13
N ASN A 11 -12.87 38.67 33.20
CA ASN A 11 -12.13 39.69 33.93
C ASN A 11 -11.00 40.29 33.08
N ILE A 12 -10.27 39.49 32.31
CA ILE A 12 -9.25 39.97 31.38
C ILE A 12 -9.89 40.82 30.29
N GLU A 13 -11.03 40.40 29.73
CA GLU A 13 -11.76 41.17 28.72
C GLU A 13 -12.26 42.50 29.25
N GLN A 14 -12.77 42.52 30.49
CA GLN A 14 -13.20 43.76 31.12
C GLN A 14 -12.02 44.71 31.39
N LEU A 15 -10.93 44.20 31.96
CA LEU A 15 -9.72 44.99 32.18
C LEU A 15 -9.09 45.49 30.88
N HIS A 16 -9.14 44.68 29.82
CA HIS A 16 -8.70 45.10 28.49
C HIS A 16 -9.48 46.30 27.99
N LYS A 17 -10.80 46.25 28.07
CA LYS A 17 -11.68 47.39 27.71
C LYS A 17 -11.38 48.61 28.55
N GLU A 18 -11.16 48.48 29.87
CA GLU A 18 -10.86 49.58 30.77
C GLU A 18 -9.47 50.19 30.51
N GLN A 19 -8.46 49.42 30.22
CA GLN A 19 -7.07 49.87 30.09
C GLN A 19 -6.70 50.35 28.69
N TYR A 20 -7.31 49.79 27.63
CA TYR A 20 -6.92 50.03 26.24
C TYR A 20 -8.04 50.61 25.36
N ALA A 21 -9.32 50.72 25.82
CA ALA A 21 -10.39 51.32 25.05
C ALA A 21 -10.14 52.83 24.84
N GLY A 22 -10.06 53.26 23.56
CA GLY A 22 -9.87 54.65 23.19
C GLY A 22 -8.41 55.12 22.94
N LYS A 23 -7.45 54.25 23.00
CA LYS A 23 -6.08 54.53 22.57
C LYS A 23 -6.00 54.56 21.03
N THR A 24 -5.44 55.64 20.50
CA THR A 24 -5.30 55.82 19.04
C THR A 24 -4.12 55.03 18.50
N ALA A 25 -4.13 54.71 17.22
CA ALA A 25 -3.37 53.76 16.43
C ALA A 25 -1.82 53.78 16.49
N ALA A 26 -1.17 54.34 17.51
CA ALA A 26 0.28 54.53 17.56
C ALA A 26 1.04 53.78 18.67
N ASP A 27 0.34 53.11 19.58
CA ASP A 27 1.01 52.46 20.73
C ASP A 27 1.32 50.98 20.43
N THR A 28 2.43 50.73 19.73
CA THR A 28 3.04 49.38 19.72
C THR A 28 3.94 49.25 20.94
N PHE A 29 3.79 48.19 21.71
CA PHE A 29 4.65 47.88 22.84
C PHE A 29 5.14 46.43 22.78
N THR A 30 6.22 46.15 23.47
CA THR A 30 6.86 44.86 23.46
C THR A 30 6.76 44.21 24.83
N LEU A 31 6.40 42.93 24.85
CA LEU A 31 6.36 42.11 26.04
C LEU A 31 7.32 40.94 25.90
N TYR A 32 7.75 40.42 27.01
CA TYR A 32 8.76 39.35 27.09
C TYR A 32 8.24 38.19 27.91
N ARG A 33 8.62 36.96 27.48
CA ARG A 33 8.40 35.77 28.27
C ARG A 33 9.56 34.78 28.09
N GLY A 34 10.17 34.42 29.21
CA GLY A 34 11.20 33.37 29.24
C GLY A 34 10.61 32.03 29.66
N GLN A 35 10.89 30.98 28.94
CA GLN A 35 10.54 29.61 29.34
C GLN A 35 11.50 28.57 28.78
N GLY A 36 11.49 27.35 29.38
CA GLY A 36 12.14 26.18 28.80
C GLY A 36 11.19 25.41 27.91
N LEU A 37 11.67 24.97 26.75
CA LEU A 37 10.99 24.02 25.88
C LEU A 37 11.79 22.71 25.84
N SER A 38 11.11 21.58 25.70
CA SER A 38 11.81 20.33 25.37
C SER A 38 12.52 20.47 24.02
N LYS A 39 13.61 19.76 23.81
CA LYS A 39 14.31 19.78 22.50
C LYS A 39 13.36 19.45 21.34
N LYS A 40 12.45 18.50 21.55
CA LYS A 40 11.44 18.10 20.57
C LYS A 40 10.47 19.26 20.25
N ASP A 41 9.93 19.92 21.26
CA ASP A 41 9.00 21.04 21.06
C ASP A 41 9.71 22.23 20.41
N PHE A 42 10.97 22.47 20.75
CA PHE A 42 11.78 23.52 20.14
C PHE A 42 12.10 23.22 18.67
N GLU A 43 12.45 21.99 18.32
CA GLU A 43 12.64 21.56 16.92
C GLU A 43 11.35 21.75 16.10
N GLN A 44 10.21 21.49 16.70
CA GLN A 44 8.92 21.75 16.06
C GLN A 44 8.68 23.27 15.87
N LEU A 45 8.97 24.07 16.88
CA LEU A 45 8.87 25.54 16.79
C LEU A 45 9.76 26.09 15.66
N MET A 46 10.99 25.57 15.51
CA MET A 46 11.91 25.97 14.44
C MET A 46 11.34 25.70 13.04
N LYS A 47 10.58 24.60 12.86
CA LYS A 47 9.94 24.25 11.60
C LYS A 47 8.75 25.14 11.25
N THR A 48 8.16 25.82 12.25
CA THR A 48 6.99 26.68 12.09
C THR A 48 7.34 28.17 11.92
N LYS A 49 8.59 28.51 11.61
CA LYS A 49 8.99 29.90 11.33
C LYS A 49 8.12 30.52 10.22
N GLY A 50 7.56 31.69 10.47
CA GLY A 50 6.60 32.36 9.58
C GLY A 50 5.12 31.95 9.79
N GLY A 51 4.88 30.84 10.48
CA GLY A 51 3.55 30.31 10.79
C GLY A 51 2.96 30.86 12.09
N LEU A 52 1.87 30.24 12.53
CA LEU A 52 1.14 30.63 13.73
C LEU A 52 1.48 29.72 14.93
N VAL A 53 1.53 30.32 16.13
CA VAL A 53 1.66 29.62 17.41
C VAL A 53 0.58 30.08 18.38
N SER A 54 -0.03 29.14 19.11
CA SER A 54 -0.99 29.46 20.17
C SER A 54 -0.55 28.80 21.48
N PHE A 55 -0.80 29.50 22.58
CA PHE A 55 -0.55 28.99 23.91
C PHE A 55 -1.87 28.50 24.53
N ASN A 56 -1.95 27.23 24.89
CA ASN A 56 -3.16 26.58 25.45
C ASN A 56 -3.37 26.90 26.94
N TYR A 57 -2.85 28.04 27.42
CA TYR A 57 -2.99 28.52 28.77
C TYR A 57 -3.01 30.05 28.79
N PHE A 58 -3.40 30.68 29.91
CA PHE A 58 -3.25 32.10 30.08
C PHE A 58 -1.76 32.44 30.04
N LEU A 59 -1.38 33.23 29.02
CA LEU A 59 0.03 33.54 28.81
C LEU A 59 0.42 34.75 29.66
N SER A 60 1.19 34.53 30.70
CA SER A 60 1.84 35.56 31.51
C SER A 60 3.09 36.06 30.83
N THR A 61 3.24 37.36 30.70
CA THR A 61 4.35 38.06 30.07
C THR A 61 4.80 39.23 30.93
N SER A 62 6.00 39.73 30.73
CA SER A 62 6.55 40.88 31.48
C SER A 62 6.96 42.01 30.55
N GLU A 63 6.82 43.24 30.97
CA GLU A 63 7.44 44.41 30.31
C GLU A 63 8.96 44.45 30.56
N ASN A 64 9.47 43.71 31.54
CA ASN A 64 10.89 43.67 31.88
C ASN A 64 11.61 42.47 31.23
N ILE A 65 12.49 42.74 30.27
CA ILE A 65 13.26 41.75 29.56
C ILE A 65 14.20 40.93 30.47
N GLU A 66 14.80 41.56 31.51
CA GLU A 66 15.77 40.94 32.36
C GLU A 66 15.17 39.78 33.18
N VAL A 67 13.95 39.98 33.66
CA VAL A 67 13.17 38.92 34.36
C VAL A 67 12.88 37.76 33.45
N SER A 68 12.39 38.01 32.26
CA SER A 68 12.06 36.98 31.29
C SER A 68 13.31 36.22 30.79
N LEU A 69 14.41 36.93 30.59
CA LEU A 69 15.70 36.36 30.21
C LEU A 69 16.27 35.42 31.31
N ASP A 70 16.14 35.79 32.60
CA ASP A 70 16.57 34.94 33.71
C ASP A 70 15.79 33.63 33.74
N PHE A 71 14.50 33.63 33.48
CA PHE A 71 13.70 32.40 33.34
C PHE A 71 14.17 31.52 32.17
N ALA A 72 14.43 32.10 31.00
CA ALA A 72 14.95 31.38 29.85
C ALA A 72 16.34 30.79 30.11
N GLN A 73 17.23 31.55 30.77
CA GLN A 73 18.57 31.10 31.14
C GLN A 73 18.56 29.98 32.19
N LYS A 74 17.66 30.04 33.16
CA LYS A 74 17.48 28.97 34.16
C LYS A 74 17.06 27.66 33.52
N ALA A 75 16.27 27.70 32.47
CA ALA A 75 15.86 26.50 31.75
C ALA A 75 17.02 25.79 31.04
N THR A 76 18.06 26.54 30.59
CA THR A 76 19.22 25.91 29.91
C THR A 76 20.08 25.07 30.86
N LYS A 77 19.87 25.13 32.18
CA LYS A 77 20.52 24.24 33.15
C LYS A 77 20.06 22.80 33.07
N ASN A 78 18.88 22.56 32.48
CA ASN A 78 18.41 21.22 32.22
C ASN A 78 18.90 20.78 30.81
N PRO A 79 19.69 19.69 30.68
CA PRO A 79 20.25 19.24 29.41
C PRO A 79 19.21 18.81 28.38
N ASP A 80 17.98 18.52 28.81
CA ASP A 80 16.86 18.10 27.93
C ASP A 80 15.97 19.27 27.48
N GLN A 81 16.31 20.50 27.91
CA GLN A 81 15.55 21.71 27.57
C GLN A 81 16.41 22.74 26.83
N VAL A 82 15.71 23.55 26.05
CA VAL A 82 16.22 24.74 25.36
C VAL A 82 15.55 25.94 26.02
N GLY A 83 16.36 26.96 26.40
CA GLY A 83 15.84 28.22 26.92
C GLY A 83 15.33 29.07 25.76
N VAL A 84 14.13 29.58 25.86
CA VAL A 84 13.49 30.42 24.83
C VAL A 84 13.03 31.74 25.46
N LEU A 85 13.49 32.85 24.90
CA LEU A 85 12.98 34.18 25.18
C LEU A 85 12.02 34.59 24.06
N PHE A 86 10.73 34.58 24.33
CA PHE A 86 9.74 35.13 23.44
C PHE A 86 9.72 36.68 23.56
N ILE A 87 9.84 37.34 22.43
CA ILE A 87 9.69 38.79 22.28
C ILE A 87 8.41 39.05 21.50
N ILE A 88 7.40 39.57 22.17
CA ILE A 88 6.02 39.68 21.66
C ILE A 88 5.73 41.13 21.36
N GLN A 89 5.55 41.44 20.08
CA GLN A 89 5.12 42.78 19.63
C GLN A 89 3.61 42.84 19.55
N ILE A 90 3.03 43.86 20.14
CA ILE A 90 1.59 44.09 20.20
C ILE A 90 1.26 45.45 19.61
N ASN A 91 0.28 45.45 18.70
CA ASN A 91 -0.36 46.66 18.24
C ASN A 91 -1.75 46.72 18.89
N SER A 92 -1.89 47.55 19.91
CA SER A 92 -3.13 47.67 20.68
C SER A 92 -4.36 48.10 19.85
N ALA A 93 -4.15 48.80 18.74
CA ALA A 93 -5.23 49.26 17.85
C ALA A 93 -5.75 48.17 16.89
N GLN A 94 -5.00 47.08 16.68
CA GLN A 94 -5.34 46.00 15.76
C GLN A 94 -5.71 44.67 16.46
N SER A 95 -5.48 44.61 17.80
CA SER A 95 -5.72 43.37 18.55
C SER A 95 -7.15 43.27 19.05
N THR A 96 -7.84 42.22 18.66
CA THR A 96 -9.14 41.81 19.19
C THR A 96 -9.00 40.81 20.32
N THR A 97 -7.83 40.25 20.50
CA THR A 97 -7.53 39.26 21.56
C THR A 97 -7.41 39.98 22.90
N PRO A 98 -8.19 39.58 23.93
CA PRO A 98 -8.11 40.21 25.22
C PRO A 98 -6.77 39.95 25.94
N PHE A 99 -6.12 41.01 26.39
CA PHE A 99 -4.99 40.99 27.30
C PHE A 99 -5.10 42.18 28.28
N ALA A 100 -4.53 42.05 29.47
CA ALA A 100 -4.60 43.12 30.46
C ALA A 100 -3.37 43.15 31.36
N SER A 101 -2.93 44.34 31.77
CA SER A 101 -1.91 44.47 32.81
C SER A 101 -2.54 44.12 34.18
N ILE A 102 -1.90 43.22 34.87
CA ILE A 102 -2.24 42.77 36.21
C ILE A 102 -1.15 43.16 37.24
N ALA A 103 -0.29 44.09 36.89
CA ALA A 103 0.85 44.51 37.71
C ALA A 103 0.44 44.95 39.15
N SER A 104 -0.81 45.48 39.34
CA SER A 104 -1.32 45.85 40.64
C SER A 104 -1.65 44.72 41.59
N ILE A 105 -1.87 43.49 41.04
CA ILE A 105 -2.27 42.28 41.78
C ILE A 105 -1.28 41.13 41.60
N SER A 106 -0.26 41.29 40.77
CA SER A 106 0.79 40.30 40.55
C SER A 106 1.61 40.01 41.82
N ALA A 107 2.00 38.79 41.99
CA ALA A 107 2.86 38.34 43.11
C ALA A 107 4.30 38.89 43.03
N ILE A 108 4.75 39.25 41.82
CA ILE A 108 6.09 39.79 41.54
C ILE A 108 5.93 41.21 40.99
N LYS A 109 6.01 42.18 41.88
CA LYS A 109 5.74 43.61 41.58
C LYS A 109 6.72 44.23 40.56
N GLU A 110 7.88 43.65 40.38
CA GLU A 110 8.94 44.13 39.48
C GLU A 110 8.73 43.70 38.02
N GLU A 111 7.78 42.77 37.75
CA GLU A 111 7.55 42.22 36.42
C GLU A 111 6.68 43.09 35.54
N ASN A 112 5.88 44.02 36.08
CA ASN A 112 4.82 44.66 35.29
C ASN A 112 4.05 43.66 34.44
N GLU A 113 3.46 42.65 35.07
CA GLU A 113 2.86 41.49 34.41
C GLU A 113 1.67 41.83 33.54
N VAL A 114 1.67 41.35 32.32
CA VAL A 114 0.55 41.37 31.37
C VAL A 114 0.09 39.97 31.08
N LEU A 115 -1.20 39.70 31.28
CA LEU A 115 -1.81 38.40 31.09
C LEU A 115 -2.65 38.39 29.81
N PHE A 116 -2.39 37.43 28.92
CA PHE A 116 -3.23 37.19 27.76
C PHE A 116 -4.27 36.11 28.05
N SER A 117 -5.40 36.23 27.38
CA SER A 117 -6.41 35.19 27.37
C SER A 117 -5.87 33.88 26.80
N MET A 118 -6.51 32.77 27.19
CA MET A 118 -6.22 31.46 26.60
C MET A 118 -6.45 31.50 25.08
N HIS A 119 -5.65 30.68 24.36
CA HIS A 119 -5.72 30.55 22.90
C HIS A 119 -5.38 31.85 22.14
N SER A 120 -4.68 32.82 22.75
CA SER A 120 -4.08 33.93 22.00
C SER A 120 -3.13 33.37 20.94
N VAL A 121 -3.30 33.84 19.70
CA VAL A 121 -2.54 33.35 18.54
C VAL A 121 -1.51 34.39 18.13
N PHE A 122 -0.30 33.93 17.90
CA PHE A 122 0.83 34.79 17.53
C PHE A 122 1.46 34.28 16.25
N ARG A 123 1.94 35.17 15.41
CA ARG A 123 2.74 34.83 14.22
C ARG A 123 4.24 34.83 14.57
N ILE A 124 4.93 33.79 14.24
CA ILE A 124 6.38 33.67 14.42
C ILE A 124 7.08 34.46 13.31
N GLN A 125 7.77 35.53 13.68
CA GLN A 125 8.51 36.36 12.71
C GLN A 125 9.92 35.80 12.47
N ASP A 126 10.71 35.67 13.51
CA ASP A 126 12.10 35.22 13.43
C ASP A 126 12.50 34.43 14.67
N ILE A 127 13.44 33.50 14.49
CA ILE A 127 14.03 32.69 15.55
C ILE A 127 15.56 32.79 15.42
N LYS A 128 16.24 33.27 16.48
CA LYS A 128 17.69 33.48 16.50
C LYS A 128 18.31 32.85 17.72
N GLN A 129 19.48 32.28 17.55
CA GLN A 129 20.30 31.83 18.68
C GLN A 129 20.95 33.05 19.33
N MET A 130 20.92 33.12 20.64
CA MET A 130 21.56 34.23 21.38
C MET A 130 23.07 34.01 21.49
N GLU A 131 23.83 35.12 21.30
CA GLU A 131 25.29 35.05 21.38
C GLU A 131 25.78 34.60 22.79
N GLY A 132 26.74 33.67 22.82
CA GLY A 132 27.36 33.19 24.05
C GLY A 132 26.66 32.02 24.74
N ASN A 133 25.50 31.52 24.27
CA ASN A 133 24.84 30.33 24.81
C ASN A 133 24.16 29.50 23.72
N ASN A 134 24.69 28.32 23.46
CA ASN A 134 24.18 27.44 22.39
C ASN A 134 22.81 26.82 22.66
N SER A 135 22.29 26.94 23.87
CA SER A 135 20.98 26.41 24.26
C SER A 135 19.95 27.50 24.59
N LEU A 136 20.21 28.76 24.20
CA LEU A 136 19.33 29.88 24.43
C LEU A 136 18.93 30.55 23.10
N TYR A 137 17.67 30.76 22.89
CA TYR A 137 17.11 31.29 21.65
C TYR A 137 16.14 32.45 21.91
N GLU A 138 16.12 33.40 20.97
CA GLU A 138 15.18 34.49 20.89
C GLU A 138 14.13 34.16 19.82
N VAL A 139 12.86 34.29 20.15
CA VAL A 139 11.72 34.05 19.24
C VAL A 139 10.86 35.31 19.18
N ASN A 140 10.88 35.94 18.03
CA ASN A 140 10.08 37.15 17.78
C ASN A 140 8.65 36.78 17.34
N LEU A 141 7.67 37.24 18.10
CA LEU A 141 6.24 36.99 17.89
C LEU A 141 5.49 38.30 17.66
N THR A 142 4.46 38.27 16.82
CA THR A 142 3.51 39.32 16.67
C THR A 142 2.11 38.79 16.98
N LEU A 143 1.35 39.47 17.84
CA LEU A 143 -0.02 39.11 18.15
C LEU A 143 -0.87 39.23 16.87
N THR A 144 -1.60 38.16 16.50
CA THR A 144 -2.47 38.18 15.34
C THR A 144 -3.76 38.98 15.61
N SER A 145 -4.35 39.56 14.57
CA SER A 145 -5.71 40.09 14.60
C SER A 145 -6.69 39.05 14.07
N ASP A 146 -7.99 39.22 14.39
CA ASP A 146 -9.06 38.36 13.82
C ASP A 146 -9.16 38.48 12.29
N ASN A 147 -8.50 39.47 11.69
CA ASN A 147 -8.42 39.67 10.24
C ASN A 147 -7.17 39.04 9.61
N ASP A 148 -6.40 38.21 10.34
CA ASP A 148 -5.28 37.47 9.76
C ASP A 148 -5.81 36.50 8.69
N PRO A 149 -5.31 36.55 7.44
CA PRO A 149 -5.87 35.78 6.33
C PRO A 149 -5.83 34.25 6.56
N GLU A 150 -4.77 33.73 7.17
CA GLU A 150 -4.63 32.31 7.45
C GLU A 150 -5.56 31.89 8.60
N LEU A 151 -5.66 32.72 9.64
CA LEU A 151 -6.55 32.48 10.77
C LEU A 151 -8.02 32.54 10.32
N ASN A 152 -8.39 33.52 9.47
CA ASN A 152 -9.73 33.62 8.91
C ASN A 152 -10.08 32.43 8.03
N THR A 153 -9.18 32.02 7.14
CA THR A 153 -9.40 30.84 6.28
C THR A 153 -9.64 29.58 7.11
N LEU A 154 -8.84 29.39 8.15
CA LEU A 154 -8.99 28.24 9.06
C LEU A 154 -10.30 28.34 9.88
N THR A 155 -10.61 29.53 10.40
CA THR A 155 -11.82 29.77 11.23
C THR A 155 -13.10 29.68 10.39
N ASP A 156 -13.09 30.16 9.16
CA ASP A 156 -14.23 30.06 8.26
C ASP A 156 -14.45 28.65 7.78
N TYR A 157 -13.38 27.90 7.52
CA TYR A 157 -13.49 26.47 7.25
C TYR A 157 -14.13 25.71 8.43
N ILE A 158 -13.65 25.97 9.65
CA ILE A 158 -14.22 25.38 10.87
C ILE A 158 -15.69 25.82 11.06
N ARG A 159 -16.00 27.11 10.84
CA ARG A 159 -17.38 27.62 10.95
C ARG A 159 -18.34 27.03 9.93
N GLN A 160 -17.90 26.83 8.70
CA GLN A 160 -18.71 26.24 7.63
C GLN A 160 -19.00 24.74 7.87
N HIS A 161 -18.06 24.03 8.54
CA HIS A 161 -18.17 22.61 8.80
C HIS A 161 -18.66 22.26 10.21
N THR A 162 -18.87 23.27 11.08
CA THR A 162 -19.46 23.08 12.41
C THR A 162 -20.77 23.85 12.48
N SER A 163 -21.88 23.14 12.75
CA SER A 163 -23.22 23.72 12.84
C SER A 163 -23.26 24.85 13.88
N PRO A 164 -23.74 26.07 13.54
CA PRO A 164 -23.77 27.23 14.47
C PRO A 164 -24.71 27.01 15.64
N ASP A 165 -25.68 26.11 15.55
CA ASP A 165 -26.74 25.88 16.52
C ASP A 165 -26.34 24.99 17.71
N HIS A 166 -25.09 24.49 17.73
CA HIS A 166 -24.61 23.60 18.78
C HIS A 166 -23.72 24.29 19.81
N ASP A 167 -23.81 23.81 21.05
CA ASP A 167 -22.99 24.18 22.20
C ASP A 167 -21.48 24.21 21.90
N GLY A 168 -20.70 25.10 22.51
CA GLY A 168 -19.27 25.25 22.28
C GLY A 168 -18.46 23.98 22.52
N TRP A 169 -18.86 23.14 23.47
CA TRP A 169 -18.23 21.85 23.73
C TRP A 169 -18.49 20.81 22.64
N TYR A 170 -19.71 20.81 22.09
CA TYR A 170 -20.02 19.94 20.94
C TYR A 170 -19.17 20.31 19.73
N ARG A 171 -19.04 21.62 19.45
CA ARG A 171 -18.17 22.12 18.37
C ARG A 171 -16.70 21.77 18.59
N LEU A 172 -16.20 21.86 19.83
CA LEU A 172 -14.84 21.43 20.17
C LEU A 172 -14.64 19.93 19.93
N GLY A 173 -15.62 19.10 20.26
CA GLY A 173 -15.61 17.68 19.96
C GLY A 173 -15.50 17.41 18.45
N LEU A 174 -16.26 18.14 17.62
CA LEU A 174 -16.17 18.03 16.16
C LEU A 174 -14.78 18.41 15.62
N VAL A 175 -14.21 19.52 16.09
CA VAL A 175 -12.87 19.98 15.69
C VAL A 175 -11.80 18.94 16.06
N LEU A 176 -11.84 18.40 17.27
CA LEU A 176 -10.91 17.38 17.71
C LEU A 176 -11.04 16.09 16.88
N SER A 177 -12.26 15.72 16.51
CA SER A 177 -12.50 14.58 15.62
C SER A 177 -11.87 14.81 14.24
N GLN A 178 -12.07 16.02 13.65
CA GLN A 178 -11.47 16.39 12.37
C GLN A 178 -9.93 16.44 12.41
N MET A 179 -9.36 16.77 13.58
CA MET A 179 -7.90 16.76 13.80
C MET A 179 -7.34 15.35 14.06
N GLY A 180 -8.16 14.29 13.99
CA GLY A 180 -7.74 12.92 14.30
C GLY A 180 -7.51 12.65 15.79
N GLN A 181 -7.90 13.57 16.68
CA GLN A 181 -7.74 13.40 18.15
C GLN A 181 -8.97 12.70 18.72
N TYR A 182 -9.23 11.50 18.23
CA TYR A 182 -10.45 10.75 18.49
C TYR A 182 -10.72 10.48 19.97
N ASP A 183 -9.71 10.11 20.75
CA ASP A 183 -9.88 9.85 22.20
C ASP A 183 -10.34 11.08 22.98
N LYS A 184 -9.84 12.27 22.59
CA LYS A 184 -10.26 13.53 23.24
C LYS A 184 -11.66 13.92 22.81
N ALA A 185 -11.98 13.73 21.53
CA ALA A 185 -13.32 14.00 21.01
C ALA A 185 -14.35 13.07 21.66
N GLU A 186 -14.05 11.77 21.78
CA GLU A 186 -14.89 10.79 22.47
C GLU A 186 -15.17 11.18 23.90
N ASN A 187 -14.13 11.55 24.68
CA ASN A 187 -14.29 11.98 26.07
C ASN A 187 -15.22 13.20 26.21
N ILE A 188 -15.14 14.16 25.29
CA ILE A 188 -16.03 15.33 25.29
C ILE A 188 -17.47 14.89 25.02
N PHE A 189 -17.70 14.07 24.00
CA PHE A 189 -19.05 13.62 23.65
C PHE A 189 -19.68 12.73 24.74
N LEU A 190 -18.89 11.88 25.44
CA LEU A 190 -19.38 11.11 26.58
C LEU A 190 -19.77 12.00 27.76
N ILE A 191 -18.99 13.06 28.05
CA ILE A 191 -19.35 14.05 29.07
C ILE A 191 -20.63 14.79 28.70
N LEU A 192 -20.79 15.19 27.43
CA LEU A 192 -21.98 15.84 26.94
C LEU A 192 -23.22 14.94 26.98
N LEU A 193 -23.04 13.66 26.70
CA LEU A 193 -24.11 12.67 26.76
C LEU A 193 -24.68 12.52 28.19
N ASP A 194 -23.80 12.52 29.19
CA ASP A 194 -24.20 12.47 30.61
C ASP A 194 -24.92 13.74 31.09
N GLN A 195 -24.67 14.89 30.47
CA GLN A 195 -25.22 16.19 30.83
C GLN A 195 -26.54 16.54 30.14
N LYS A 196 -26.91 15.86 29.06
CA LYS A 196 -28.11 16.17 28.27
C LYS A 196 -29.24 15.23 28.64
N GLU A 197 -30.45 15.82 28.87
CA GLU A 197 -31.65 15.05 29.22
C GLU A 197 -32.55 14.78 27.99
N ASP A 198 -32.49 15.65 26.97
CA ASP A 198 -33.38 15.53 25.82
C ASP A 198 -32.86 14.55 24.75
N ASP A 199 -33.80 13.83 24.16
CA ASP A 199 -33.52 12.73 23.23
C ASP A 199 -32.89 13.22 21.91
N GLU A 200 -33.22 14.42 21.42
CA GLU A 200 -32.71 14.93 20.16
C GLU A 200 -31.22 15.26 20.23
N HIS A 201 -30.76 15.88 21.32
CA HIS A 201 -29.34 16.11 21.52
C HIS A 201 -28.57 14.81 21.76
N LYS A 202 -29.17 13.83 22.47
CA LYS A 202 -28.57 12.51 22.64
C LYS A 202 -28.39 11.78 21.31
N ALA A 203 -29.38 11.80 20.42
CA ALA A 203 -29.26 11.20 19.09
C ALA A 203 -28.10 11.79 18.28
N SER A 204 -27.95 13.14 18.35
CA SER A 204 -26.83 13.83 17.69
C SER A 204 -25.49 13.45 18.29
N ILE A 205 -25.37 13.30 19.61
CA ILE A 205 -24.13 12.87 20.29
C ILE A 205 -23.81 11.40 19.95
N TYR A 206 -24.79 10.50 20.00
CA TYR A 206 -24.59 9.11 19.61
C TYR A 206 -24.10 9.00 18.16
N ARG A 207 -24.61 9.80 17.24
CA ARG A 207 -24.14 9.85 15.86
C ARG A 207 -22.66 10.23 15.78
N GLN A 208 -22.20 11.23 16.55
CA GLN A 208 -20.79 11.62 16.57
C GLN A 208 -19.90 10.57 17.23
N LEU A 209 -20.35 9.92 18.30
CA LEU A 209 -19.65 8.80 18.90
C LEU A 209 -19.52 7.64 17.91
N GLY A 210 -20.57 7.36 17.13
CA GLY A 210 -20.51 6.37 16.05
C GLY A 210 -19.45 6.70 15.01
N ILE A 211 -19.38 7.96 14.54
CA ILE A 211 -18.35 8.43 13.60
C ILE A 211 -16.94 8.26 14.20
N ILE A 212 -16.75 8.65 15.46
CA ILE A 212 -15.45 8.52 16.14
C ILE A 212 -15.03 7.05 16.25
N LYS A 213 -15.96 6.18 16.65
CA LYS A 213 -15.68 4.73 16.77
C LYS A 213 -15.37 4.08 15.42
N ASP A 214 -16.07 4.47 14.37
CA ASP A 214 -15.77 4.06 13.00
C ASP A 214 -14.35 4.48 12.59
N SER A 215 -13.99 5.75 12.82
CA SER A 215 -12.65 6.29 12.58
C SER A 215 -11.54 5.68 13.45
N GLN A 216 -11.89 5.08 14.58
CA GLN A 216 -10.97 4.30 15.43
C GLN A 216 -10.87 2.82 15.00
N GLY A 217 -11.55 2.38 13.94
CA GLY A 217 -11.65 0.98 13.53
C GLY A 217 -12.50 0.11 14.47
N LYS A 218 -13.24 0.71 15.41
CA LYS A 218 -14.08 0.00 16.39
C LYS A 218 -15.51 -0.15 15.86
N TYR A 219 -15.64 -0.88 14.76
CA TYR A 219 -16.87 -0.94 13.95
C TYR A 219 -18.10 -1.43 14.72
N LEU A 220 -17.97 -2.43 15.58
CA LEU A 220 -19.10 -2.94 16.37
C LEU A 220 -19.61 -1.89 17.40
N GLU A 221 -18.69 -1.14 18.02
CA GLU A 221 -19.07 -0.04 18.91
C GLU A 221 -19.74 1.10 18.11
N ALA A 222 -19.26 1.41 16.90
CA ALA A 222 -19.87 2.38 16.02
C ALA A 222 -21.33 2.01 15.69
N LEU A 223 -21.57 0.76 15.28
CA LEU A 223 -22.92 0.26 15.00
C LEU A 223 -23.83 0.40 16.24
N THR A 224 -23.33 0.07 17.43
CA THR A 224 -24.10 0.22 18.67
C THR A 224 -24.54 1.66 18.91
N PHE A 225 -23.67 2.64 18.69
CA PHE A 225 -24.00 4.04 18.83
C PHE A 225 -24.98 4.53 17.74
N TYR A 226 -24.82 4.09 16.51
CA TYR A 226 -25.77 4.43 15.44
C TYR A 226 -27.14 3.80 15.65
N GLU A 227 -27.22 2.55 16.17
CA GLU A 227 -28.48 1.92 16.52
C GLU A 227 -29.19 2.68 17.65
N GLN A 228 -28.46 3.16 18.67
CA GLN A 228 -29.02 4.03 19.71
C GLN A 228 -29.56 5.35 19.13
N ALA A 229 -28.82 5.98 18.22
CA ALA A 229 -29.30 7.18 17.55
C ALA A 229 -30.55 6.91 16.72
N LEU A 230 -30.59 5.78 16.01
CA LEU A 230 -31.72 5.37 15.18
C LEU A 230 -32.97 5.07 16.01
N ASP A 231 -32.84 4.37 17.13
CA ASP A 231 -33.95 4.06 18.03
C ASP A 231 -34.60 5.33 18.63
N ILE A 232 -33.78 6.35 18.89
CA ILE A 232 -34.27 7.64 19.35
C ILE A 232 -34.98 8.39 18.20
N ASP A 233 -34.34 8.51 17.04
CA ASP A 233 -34.86 9.30 15.92
C ASP A 233 -36.12 8.69 15.27
N GLN A 234 -36.25 7.35 15.23
CA GLN A 234 -37.44 6.67 14.66
C GLN A 234 -38.73 6.91 15.43
N LYS A 235 -38.67 7.21 16.73
CA LYS A 235 -39.89 7.39 17.56
C LYS A 235 -40.67 8.66 17.23
N PRO A 236 -40.01 9.85 17.14
CA PRO A 236 -40.71 11.11 16.84
C PRO A 236 -40.81 11.44 15.34
N LEU A 237 -39.93 10.86 14.49
CA LEU A 237 -39.82 11.24 13.09
C LEU A 237 -40.65 10.31 12.17
N PRO A 238 -41.26 10.82 11.10
CA PRO A 238 -41.88 9.97 10.09
C PRO A 238 -40.84 9.10 9.40
N PRO A 239 -41.22 7.89 8.90
CA PRO A 239 -40.30 6.93 8.28
C PRO A 239 -39.48 7.49 7.11
N ILE A 240 -40.00 8.53 6.44
CA ILE A 240 -39.36 9.20 5.29
C ILE A 240 -38.56 10.45 5.67
N HIS A 241 -38.26 10.66 6.95
CA HIS A 241 -37.53 11.85 7.38
C HIS A 241 -36.07 11.82 6.95
N PRO A 242 -35.50 12.90 6.31
CA PRO A 242 -34.13 12.91 5.79
C PRO A 242 -33.03 12.59 6.80
N ARG A 243 -33.25 12.90 8.10
CA ARG A 243 -32.32 12.59 9.19
C ARG A 243 -32.08 11.08 9.32
N LEU A 244 -33.10 10.24 9.09
CA LEU A 244 -32.97 8.76 9.09
C LEU A 244 -32.12 8.28 7.92
N ALA A 245 -32.23 8.91 6.75
CA ALA A 245 -31.37 8.59 5.61
C ALA A 245 -29.89 8.81 5.94
N GLY A 246 -29.53 9.89 6.62
CA GLY A 246 -28.16 10.14 7.07
C GLY A 246 -27.63 9.04 8.03
N LEU A 247 -28.48 8.55 8.96
CA LEU A 247 -28.11 7.44 9.84
C LEU A 247 -27.91 6.12 9.08
N TYR A 248 -28.81 5.82 8.13
CA TYR A 248 -28.66 4.64 7.28
C TYR A 248 -27.40 4.72 6.42
N CYS A 249 -27.02 5.90 5.91
CA CYS A 249 -25.73 6.09 5.24
C CYS A 249 -24.56 5.78 6.16
N ASN A 250 -24.56 6.28 7.39
CA ASN A 250 -23.47 6.02 8.34
C ASN A 250 -23.37 4.53 8.73
N ILE A 251 -24.51 3.85 8.96
CA ILE A 251 -24.54 2.40 9.19
C ILE A 251 -24.01 1.65 7.95
N GLY A 252 -24.39 2.10 6.76
CA GLY A 252 -23.87 1.59 5.50
C GLY A 252 -22.35 1.71 5.40
N ASN A 253 -21.79 2.88 5.75
CA ASN A 253 -20.33 3.10 5.78
C ASN A 253 -19.61 2.09 6.69
N VAL A 254 -20.11 1.88 7.91
CA VAL A 254 -19.51 0.91 8.83
C VAL A 254 -19.55 -0.51 8.26
N HIS A 255 -20.69 -0.90 7.64
CA HIS A 255 -20.76 -2.21 6.97
C HIS A 255 -19.83 -2.31 5.77
N ASP A 256 -19.60 -1.23 5.02
CA ASP A 256 -18.61 -1.19 3.94
C ASP A 256 -17.17 -1.37 4.49
N HIS A 257 -16.82 -0.63 5.55
CA HIS A 257 -15.54 -0.77 6.26
C HIS A 257 -15.33 -2.17 6.87
N MET A 258 -16.41 -2.87 7.23
CA MET A 258 -16.37 -4.26 7.69
C MET A 258 -16.32 -5.27 6.55
N GLY A 259 -16.27 -4.85 5.29
CA GLY A 259 -16.35 -5.72 4.12
C GLY A 259 -17.72 -6.38 3.88
N ASN A 260 -18.76 -5.96 4.61
CA ASN A 260 -20.12 -6.50 4.50
C ASN A 260 -20.91 -5.76 3.39
N TYR A 261 -20.40 -5.79 2.17
CA TYR A 261 -20.86 -4.97 1.05
C TYR A 261 -22.35 -5.09 0.73
N LEU A 262 -22.94 -6.29 0.81
CA LEU A 262 -24.36 -6.50 0.56
C LEU A 262 -25.24 -5.81 1.61
N LYS A 263 -24.80 -5.80 2.87
CA LYS A 263 -25.52 -5.06 3.93
C LYS A 263 -25.33 -3.55 3.75
N ALA A 264 -24.14 -3.10 3.42
CA ALA A 264 -23.86 -1.70 3.13
C ALA A 264 -24.79 -1.21 2.01
N LEU A 265 -24.87 -1.95 0.91
CA LEU A 265 -25.76 -1.64 -0.22
C LEU A 265 -27.21 -1.51 0.22
N SER A 266 -27.71 -2.48 1.01
CA SER A 266 -29.09 -2.44 1.52
C SER A 266 -29.39 -1.19 2.37
N PHE A 267 -28.42 -0.74 3.16
CA PHE A 267 -28.59 0.49 3.95
C PHE A 267 -28.53 1.75 3.09
N TYR A 268 -27.65 1.82 2.10
CA TYR A 268 -27.62 2.95 1.16
C TYR A 268 -28.85 3.03 0.27
N GLU A 269 -29.40 1.88 -0.16
CA GLU A 269 -30.67 1.82 -0.90
C GLU A 269 -31.84 2.34 -0.06
N LYS A 270 -31.90 1.97 1.23
CA LYS A 270 -32.90 2.54 2.16
C LYS A 270 -32.73 4.05 2.34
N ALA A 271 -31.49 4.53 2.45
CA ALA A 271 -31.22 5.95 2.55
C ALA A 271 -31.67 6.68 1.28
N LEU A 272 -31.35 6.13 0.11
CA LEU A 272 -31.74 6.67 -1.18
C LEU A 272 -33.26 6.70 -1.36
N GLU A 273 -33.99 5.65 -0.99
CA GLU A 273 -35.44 5.59 -1.04
C GLU A 273 -36.07 6.73 -0.22
N ILE A 274 -35.64 6.90 1.03
CA ILE A 274 -36.12 8.00 1.90
C ILE A 274 -35.81 9.37 1.26
N GLN A 275 -34.62 9.55 0.71
CA GLN A 275 -34.22 10.81 0.09
C GLN A 275 -35.04 11.08 -1.19
N GLN A 276 -35.31 10.07 -2.02
CA GLN A 276 -36.13 10.22 -3.22
C GLN A 276 -37.59 10.61 -2.91
N GLU A 277 -38.14 10.17 -1.78
CA GLU A 277 -39.48 10.52 -1.35
C GLU A 277 -39.58 11.89 -0.66
N SER A 278 -38.50 12.32 0.01
CA SER A 278 -38.50 13.51 0.86
C SER A 278 -37.80 14.74 0.27
N LEU A 279 -36.95 14.57 -0.71
CA LEU A 279 -36.12 15.63 -1.28
C LEU A 279 -36.48 15.90 -2.76
N SER A 280 -36.04 17.04 -3.29
CA SER A 280 -36.14 17.33 -4.72
C SER A 280 -35.21 16.44 -5.51
N ALA A 281 -35.57 16.10 -6.77
CA ALA A 281 -34.75 15.24 -7.64
C ALA A 281 -33.33 15.77 -7.91
N SER A 282 -33.09 17.06 -7.67
CA SER A 282 -31.79 17.71 -7.80
C SER A 282 -31.13 18.00 -6.45
N ASP A 283 -31.57 17.39 -5.36
CA ASP A 283 -30.95 17.63 -4.06
C ASP A 283 -29.54 17.00 -3.98
N PRO A 284 -28.50 17.72 -3.54
CA PRO A 284 -27.12 17.19 -3.46
C PRO A 284 -27.00 15.95 -2.59
N ALA A 285 -27.86 15.76 -1.59
CA ALA A 285 -27.82 14.57 -0.73
C ALA A 285 -28.04 13.27 -1.52
N LEU A 286 -28.87 13.33 -2.59
CA LEU A 286 -29.06 12.20 -3.50
C LEU A 286 -27.76 11.83 -4.22
N ALA A 287 -26.95 12.82 -4.62
CA ALA A 287 -25.67 12.57 -5.26
C ALA A 287 -24.71 11.80 -4.31
N GLY A 288 -24.71 12.16 -3.01
CA GLY A 288 -23.96 11.43 -2.00
C GLY A 288 -24.35 9.95 -1.90
N SER A 289 -25.66 9.65 -1.83
CA SER A 289 -26.15 8.27 -1.75
C SER A 289 -25.85 7.47 -3.02
N TYR A 290 -25.99 8.04 -4.22
CA TYR A 290 -25.57 7.40 -5.46
C TYR A 290 -24.05 7.19 -5.50
N GLY A 291 -23.25 8.12 -4.97
CA GLY A 291 -21.81 7.97 -4.83
C GLY A 291 -21.44 6.78 -3.94
N ASN A 292 -22.09 6.64 -2.77
CA ASN A 292 -21.86 5.52 -1.86
C ASN A 292 -22.27 4.17 -2.49
N ILE A 293 -23.41 4.11 -3.16
CA ILE A 293 -23.83 2.92 -3.93
C ILE A 293 -22.80 2.58 -5.01
N GLY A 294 -22.28 3.58 -5.71
CA GLY A 294 -21.21 3.41 -6.68
C GLY A 294 -19.93 2.84 -6.06
N ASN A 295 -19.52 3.34 -4.88
CA ASN A 295 -18.36 2.84 -4.12
C ASN A 295 -18.54 1.36 -3.77
N VAL A 296 -19.69 0.97 -3.22
CA VAL A 296 -19.93 -0.44 -2.86
C VAL A 296 -19.93 -1.34 -4.09
N HIS A 297 -20.57 -0.94 -5.20
CA HIS A 297 -20.49 -1.71 -6.44
C HIS A 297 -19.05 -1.83 -6.96
N ALA A 298 -18.25 -0.76 -6.86
CA ALA A 298 -16.82 -0.79 -7.21
C ALA A 298 -16.02 -1.71 -6.28
N ASN A 299 -16.32 -1.71 -4.99
CA ASN A 299 -15.70 -2.61 -3.99
C ASN A 299 -16.13 -4.07 -4.19
N MET A 300 -17.34 -4.30 -4.70
CA MET A 300 -17.81 -5.63 -5.13
C MET A 300 -17.30 -6.05 -6.50
N GLY A 301 -16.50 -5.25 -7.19
CA GLY A 301 -16.03 -5.50 -8.56
C GLY A 301 -17.12 -5.40 -9.63
N ASP A 302 -18.31 -4.94 -9.30
CA ASP A 302 -19.44 -4.76 -10.23
C ASP A 302 -19.32 -3.38 -10.93
N TYR A 303 -18.29 -3.22 -11.73
CA TYR A 303 -18.00 -1.97 -12.43
C TYR A 303 -19.13 -1.52 -13.38
N PRO A 304 -19.85 -2.44 -14.07
CA PRO A 304 -21.02 -2.09 -14.87
C PRO A 304 -22.13 -1.41 -14.09
N LYS A 305 -22.29 -1.65 -12.80
CA LYS A 305 -23.28 -0.96 -11.94
C LYS A 305 -22.68 0.25 -11.21
N ALA A 306 -21.39 0.24 -10.93
CA ALA A 306 -20.72 1.36 -10.28
C ALA A 306 -20.76 2.62 -11.17
N LEU A 307 -20.41 2.51 -12.46
CA LEU A 307 -20.31 3.65 -13.37
C LEU A 307 -21.64 4.41 -13.56
N PRO A 308 -22.79 3.77 -13.79
CA PRO A 308 -24.08 4.46 -13.81
C PRO A 308 -24.41 5.20 -12.52
N SER A 309 -24.06 4.62 -11.36
CA SER A 309 -24.31 5.24 -10.05
C SER A 309 -23.49 6.52 -9.90
N TYR A 310 -22.20 6.51 -10.20
CA TYR A 310 -21.36 7.71 -10.21
C TYR A 310 -21.80 8.74 -11.26
N THR A 311 -22.21 8.28 -12.44
CA THR A 311 -22.72 9.17 -13.49
C THR A 311 -23.97 9.90 -12.99
N LYS A 312 -24.88 9.19 -12.30
CA LYS A 312 -26.07 9.78 -11.72
C LYS A 312 -25.75 10.77 -10.61
N ALA A 313 -24.78 10.45 -9.75
CA ALA A 313 -24.26 11.37 -8.73
C ALA A 313 -23.71 12.65 -9.38
N LEU A 314 -22.94 12.52 -10.46
CA LEU A 314 -22.38 13.65 -11.19
C LEU A 314 -23.45 14.52 -11.85
N GLU A 315 -24.46 13.91 -12.50
CA GLU A 315 -25.57 14.63 -13.11
C GLU A 315 -26.35 15.47 -12.10
N ILE A 316 -26.68 14.89 -10.94
CA ILE A 316 -27.37 15.59 -9.85
C ILE A 316 -26.50 16.71 -9.31
N GLY A 317 -25.22 16.43 -9.04
CA GLY A 317 -24.28 17.44 -8.55
C GLY A 317 -24.11 18.61 -9.51
N GLN A 318 -24.00 18.35 -10.82
CA GLN A 318 -23.90 19.42 -11.84
C GLN A 318 -25.16 20.28 -11.98
N GLN A 319 -26.34 19.73 -11.64
CA GLN A 319 -27.58 20.48 -11.65
C GLN A 319 -27.77 21.36 -10.39
N SER A 320 -27.23 20.95 -9.28
CA SER A 320 -27.51 21.54 -7.96
C SER A 320 -26.36 22.37 -7.36
N LEU A 321 -25.12 22.11 -7.78
CA LEU A 321 -23.94 22.74 -7.21
C LEU A 321 -23.25 23.67 -8.21
N PRO A 322 -22.51 24.68 -7.73
CA PRO A 322 -21.66 25.49 -8.58
C PRO A 322 -20.62 24.60 -9.32
N PRO A 323 -20.19 24.98 -10.54
CA PRO A 323 -19.26 24.16 -11.34
C PRO A 323 -17.92 23.83 -10.67
N ASN A 324 -17.50 24.63 -9.71
CA ASN A 324 -16.28 24.48 -8.94
C ASN A 324 -16.51 23.92 -7.53
N HIS A 325 -17.69 23.33 -7.24
CA HIS A 325 -17.95 22.77 -5.92
C HIS A 325 -17.09 21.55 -5.65
N PRO A 326 -16.43 21.40 -4.46
CA PRO A 326 -15.52 20.30 -4.14
C PRO A 326 -16.12 18.90 -4.32
N ASP A 327 -17.43 18.74 -4.08
CA ASP A 327 -18.12 17.44 -4.21
C ASP A 327 -18.17 16.94 -5.66
N LEU A 328 -18.20 17.85 -6.64
CA LEU A 328 -18.03 17.46 -8.04
C LEU A 328 -16.63 16.92 -8.29
N GLY A 329 -15.62 17.53 -7.68
CA GLY A 329 -14.24 17.03 -7.72
C GLY A 329 -14.13 15.63 -7.11
N LEU A 330 -14.81 15.35 -6.00
CA LEU A 330 -14.86 14.03 -5.39
C LEU A 330 -15.51 13.00 -6.33
N THR A 331 -16.63 13.35 -6.95
CA THR A 331 -17.32 12.46 -7.90
C THR A 331 -16.44 12.14 -9.12
N TYR A 332 -15.75 13.14 -9.70
CA TYR A 332 -14.79 12.90 -10.77
C TYR A 332 -13.63 12.03 -10.32
N ASN A 333 -13.16 12.18 -9.09
CA ASN A 333 -12.11 11.34 -8.51
C ASN A 333 -12.57 9.87 -8.42
N ASN A 334 -13.79 9.60 -7.96
CA ASN A 334 -14.35 8.25 -7.91
C ASN A 334 -14.52 7.63 -9.31
N ILE A 335 -14.98 8.41 -10.29
CA ILE A 335 -15.07 7.98 -11.69
C ILE A 335 -13.66 7.65 -12.23
N GLY A 336 -12.66 8.50 -11.94
CA GLY A 336 -11.28 8.25 -12.34
C GLY A 336 -10.71 6.98 -11.74
N THR A 337 -10.96 6.74 -10.44
CA THR A 337 -10.54 5.51 -9.75
C THR A 337 -11.20 4.27 -10.38
N LEU A 338 -12.49 4.35 -10.72
CA LEU A 338 -13.18 3.27 -11.40
C LEU A 338 -12.58 2.97 -12.77
N HIS A 339 -12.34 4.01 -13.58
CA HIS A 339 -11.66 3.85 -14.88
C HIS A 339 -10.26 3.25 -14.74
N GLY A 340 -9.50 3.65 -13.71
CA GLY A 340 -8.20 3.05 -13.39
C GLY A 340 -8.32 1.56 -13.09
N LYS A 341 -9.27 1.16 -12.23
CA LYS A 341 -9.57 -0.25 -11.93
C LYS A 341 -10.02 -1.06 -13.15
N MET A 342 -10.63 -0.40 -14.14
CA MET A 342 -11.04 -1.01 -15.41
C MET A 342 -9.90 -1.03 -16.46
N GLY A 343 -8.72 -0.52 -16.15
CA GLY A 343 -7.60 -0.39 -17.09
C GLY A 343 -7.77 0.73 -18.13
N ASN A 344 -8.79 1.57 -18.00
CA ASN A 344 -9.07 2.70 -18.90
C ASN A 344 -8.27 3.93 -18.45
N TYR A 345 -6.95 3.87 -18.58
CA TYR A 345 -6.04 4.88 -18.03
C TYR A 345 -6.20 6.30 -18.59
N PRO A 346 -6.46 6.51 -19.89
CA PRO A 346 -6.70 7.85 -20.43
C PRO A 346 -7.93 8.52 -19.81
N GLU A 347 -9.03 7.78 -19.66
CA GLU A 347 -10.28 8.25 -19.05
C GLU A 347 -10.09 8.52 -17.55
N ALA A 348 -9.28 7.68 -16.87
CA ALA A 348 -8.91 7.89 -15.47
C ALA A 348 -8.16 9.20 -15.29
N LEU A 349 -7.09 9.43 -16.07
CA LEU A 349 -6.30 10.66 -16.03
C LEU A 349 -7.14 11.90 -16.37
N SER A 350 -8.03 11.80 -17.37
CA SER A 350 -8.97 12.88 -17.71
C SER A 350 -9.90 13.24 -16.54
N SER A 351 -10.41 12.23 -15.85
CA SER A 351 -11.32 12.42 -14.70
C SER A 351 -10.57 13.01 -13.50
N PHE A 352 -9.37 12.52 -13.18
CA PHE A 352 -8.54 13.09 -12.12
C PHE A 352 -8.07 14.51 -12.43
N GLY A 353 -7.78 14.82 -13.72
CA GLY A 353 -7.48 16.18 -14.16
C GLY A 353 -8.62 17.14 -13.89
N LYS A 354 -9.88 16.74 -14.18
CA LYS A 354 -11.07 17.54 -13.86
C LYS A 354 -11.27 17.69 -12.35
N ALA A 355 -11.07 16.60 -11.58
CA ALA A 355 -11.13 16.66 -10.12
C ALA A 355 -10.13 17.67 -9.54
N LEU A 356 -8.90 17.64 -10.04
CA LEU A 356 -7.84 18.55 -9.64
C LEU A 356 -8.16 20.01 -10.01
N GLU A 357 -8.62 20.26 -11.24
CA GLU A 357 -9.02 21.60 -11.69
C GLU A 357 -10.10 22.19 -10.80
N ILE A 358 -11.18 21.44 -10.51
CA ILE A 358 -12.28 21.87 -9.63
C ILE A 358 -11.75 22.19 -8.22
N LYS A 359 -10.95 21.28 -7.65
CA LYS A 359 -10.38 21.48 -6.31
C LYS A 359 -9.42 22.67 -6.26
N GLN A 360 -8.62 22.92 -7.30
CA GLN A 360 -7.72 24.09 -7.37
C GLN A 360 -8.46 25.42 -7.48
N GLN A 361 -9.66 25.44 -8.07
CA GLN A 361 -10.50 26.62 -8.15
C GLN A 361 -11.23 26.92 -6.83
N SER A 362 -11.50 25.92 -6.03
CA SER A 362 -12.33 26.01 -4.82
C SER A 362 -11.56 26.00 -3.51
N LEU A 363 -10.34 25.48 -3.50
CA LEU A 363 -9.54 25.29 -2.30
C LEU A 363 -8.25 26.14 -2.34
N PRO A 364 -7.73 26.55 -1.19
CA PRO A 364 -6.41 27.17 -1.11
C PRO A 364 -5.29 26.28 -1.72
N PRO A 365 -4.21 26.87 -2.24
CA PRO A 365 -3.15 26.12 -2.95
C PRO A 365 -2.48 25.01 -2.15
N ASN A 366 -2.48 25.11 -0.83
CA ASN A 366 -1.91 24.12 0.10
C ASN A 366 -2.98 23.35 0.86
N HIS A 367 -4.23 23.35 0.41
CA HIS A 367 -5.28 22.57 1.08
C HIS A 367 -5.06 21.07 0.91
N PRO A 368 -5.11 20.24 2.00
CA PRO A 368 -4.79 18.81 1.92
C PRO A 368 -5.67 18.03 0.94
N GLY A 369 -6.89 18.47 0.69
CA GLY A 369 -7.78 17.86 -0.30
C GLY A 369 -7.28 17.94 -1.76
N LEU A 370 -6.22 18.69 -2.04
CA LEU A 370 -5.55 18.69 -3.35
C LEU A 370 -4.61 17.49 -3.52
N ALA A 371 -4.21 16.81 -2.45
CA ALA A 371 -3.27 15.70 -2.51
C ALA A 371 -3.89 14.46 -3.19
N ASP A 372 -5.16 14.13 -2.88
CA ASP A 372 -5.80 12.91 -3.38
C ASP A 372 -5.78 12.77 -4.91
N PRO A 373 -6.16 13.82 -5.72
CA PRO A 373 -6.04 13.71 -7.16
C PRO A 373 -4.59 13.49 -7.64
N TYR A 374 -3.59 14.09 -6.97
CA TYR A 374 -2.18 13.87 -7.32
C TYR A 374 -1.74 12.44 -7.00
N ASP A 375 -2.12 11.89 -5.84
CA ASP A 375 -1.87 10.49 -5.48
C ASP A 375 -2.49 9.54 -6.52
N ASN A 376 -3.75 9.77 -6.90
CA ASN A 376 -4.44 8.93 -7.87
C ASN A 376 -3.85 9.05 -9.29
N ILE A 377 -3.43 10.24 -9.72
CA ILE A 377 -2.68 10.42 -10.97
C ILE A 377 -1.36 9.64 -10.90
N GLY A 378 -0.68 9.69 -9.76
CA GLY A 378 0.55 8.93 -9.52
C GLY A 378 0.34 7.42 -9.64
N ILE A 379 -0.75 6.88 -9.09
CA ILE A 379 -1.12 5.46 -9.19
C ILE A 379 -1.27 5.06 -10.66
N VAL A 380 -2.05 5.83 -11.44
CA VAL A 380 -2.26 5.52 -12.87
C VAL A 380 -0.95 5.58 -13.65
N HIS A 381 -0.11 6.58 -13.41
CA HIS A 381 1.21 6.64 -14.06
C HIS A 381 2.10 5.45 -13.67
N ALA A 382 2.07 5.02 -12.40
CA ALA A 382 2.80 3.84 -11.95
C ALA A 382 2.28 2.55 -12.61
N ASP A 383 0.96 2.43 -12.79
CA ASP A 383 0.35 1.28 -13.47
C ASP A 383 0.61 1.28 -14.99
N MET A 384 0.83 2.46 -15.57
CA MET A 384 1.29 2.62 -16.95
C MET A 384 2.82 2.45 -17.12
N GLY A 385 3.57 2.19 -16.04
CA GLY A 385 5.04 2.12 -16.06
C GLY A 385 5.76 3.46 -16.16
N ASN A 386 5.06 4.59 -16.09
CA ASN A 386 5.61 5.94 -16.14
C ASN A 386 6.08 6.38 -14.75
N TYR A 387 7.15 5.75 -14.25
CA TYR A 387 7.59 5.90 -12.86
C TYR A 387 8.08 7.30 -12.50
N SER A 388 8.64 8.06 -13.45
CA SER A 388 9.07 9.45 -13.24
C SER A 388 7.89 10.37 -12.96
N GLU A 389 6.83 10.28 -13.76
CA GLU A 389 5.60 11.04 -13.62
C GLU A 389 4.84 10.65 -12.36
N ALA A 390 4.85 9.34 -12.04
CA ALA A 390 4.28 8.83 -10.80
C ALA A 390 4.99 9.44 -9.57
N LEU A 391 6.32 9.40 -9.53
CA LEU A 391 7.10 9.96 -8.43
C LEU A 391 6.88 11.46 -8.29
N SER A 392 6.83 12.21 -9.40
CA SER A 392 6.53 13.64 -9.41
C SER A 392 5.16 13.93 -8.79
N SER A 393 4.14 13.13 -9.14
CA SER A 393 2.77 13.29 -8.63
C SER A 393 2.68 12.99 -7.14
N TYR A 394 3.26 11.88 -6.68
CA TYR A 394 3.30 11.52 -5.25
C TYR A 394 4.11 12.53 -4.41
N THR A 395 5.23 13.03 -4.94
CA THR A 395 6.02 14.05 -4.24
C THR A 395 5.20 15.32 -4.05
N LYS A 396 4.44 15.72 -5.05
CA LYS A 396 3.58 16.91 -4.98
C LYS A 396 2.41 16.72 -3.98
N ALA A 397 1.81 15.53 -3.95
CA ALA A 397 0.79 15.19 -2.93
C ALA A 397 1.39 15.29 -1.52
N LEU A 398 2.55 14.69 -1.30
CA LEU A 398 3.27 14.71 -0.03
C LEU A 398 3.65 16.13 0.41
N GLU A 399 4.16 16.97 -0.50
CA GLU A 399 4.50 18.39 -0.21
C GLU A 399 3.28 19.19 0.25
N ILE A 400 2.13 19.04 -0.41
CA ILE A 400 0.88 19.69 -0.02
C ILE A 400 0.46 19.23 1.38
N GLN A 401 0.50 17.94 1.66
CA GLN A 401 0.12 17.39 2.96
C GLN A 401 1.09 17.84 4.07
N GLN A 402 2.39 17.86 3.81
CA GLN A 402 3.40 18.32 4.78
C GLN A 402 3.26 19.80 5.15
N GLN A 403 2.77 20.63 4.24
CA GLN A 403 2.53 22.05 4.49
C GLN A 403 1.25 22.31 5.28
N SER A 404 0.28 21.42 5.21
CA SER A 404 -1.07 21.66 5.73
C SER A 404 -1.47 20.79 6.92
N LEU A 405 -0.83 19.64 7.10
CA LEU A 405 -1.18 18.67 8.14
C LEU A 405 -0.11 18.62 9.23
N SER A 406 -0.51 18.16 10.41
CA SER A 406 0.45 17.87 11.47
C SER A 406 1.43 16.75 11.03
N PRO A 407 2.69 16.77 11.51
CA PRO A 407 3.72 15.81 11.07
C PRO A 407 3.34 14.33 11.26
N ASN A 408 2.39 14.04 12.13
CA ASN A 408 1.90 12.69 12.43
C ASN A 408 0.46 12.48 11.96
N HIS A 409 -0.01 13.23 10.97
CA HIS A 409 -1.35 13.03 10.42
C HIS A 409 -1.41 11.73 9.59
N PRO A 410 -2.45 10.88 9.74
CA PRO A 410 -2.54 9.58 9.04
C PRO A 410 -2.40 9.66 7.51
N ASN A 411 -2.90 10.72 6.88
CA ASN A 411 -2.81 10.88 5.42
C ASN A 411 -1.36 10.92 4.91
N LEU A 412 -0.42 11.44 5.71
CA LEU A 412 1.00 11.42 5.35
C LEU A 412 1.54 10.00 5.24
N ALA A 413 1.03 9.07 6.06
CA ALA A 413 1.42 7.66 5.95
C ALA A 413 0.99 7.06 4.61
N GLY A 414 -0.20 7.42 4.09
CA GLY A 414 -0.66 7.00 2.76
C GLY A 414 0.28 7.44 1.64
N SER A 415 0.68 8.72 1.60
CA SER A 415 1.61 9.22 0.58
C SER A 415 3.01 8.57 0.70
N TYR A 416 3.51 8.33 1.91
CA TYR A 416 4.75 7.57 2.10
C TYR A 416 4.62 6.12 1.64
N ASN A 417 3.47 5.47 1.85
CA ASN A 417 3.20 4.12 1.33
C ASN A 417 3.20 4.10 -0.21
N ASN A 418 2.59 5.08 -0.86
CA ASN A 418 2.59 5.19 -2.32
C ASN A 418 4.01 5.34 -2.88
N ILE A 419 4.82 6.23 -2.29
CA ILE A 419 6.23 6.43 -2.66
C ILE A 419 7.04 5.15 -2.41
N GLY A 420 6.85 4.49 -1.27
CA GLY A 420 7.50 3.23 -0.95
C GLY A 420 7.18 2.12 -1.96
N THR A 421 5.91 1.98 -2.33
CA THR A 421 5.45 1.03 -3.35
C THR A 421 6.10 1.31 -4.70
N LEU A 422 6.17 2.58 -5.11
CA LEU A 422 6.82 2.96 -6.35
C LEU A 422 8.32 2.61 -6.36
N HIS A 423 9.04 2.94 -5.26
CA HIS A 423 10.45 2.55 -5.13
C HIS A 423 10.64 1.04 -5.16
N GLY A 424 9.72 0.28 -4.54
CA GLY A 424 9.72 -1.19 -4.62
C GLY A 424 9.57 -1.70 -6.04
N ARG A 425 8.64 -1.14 -6.83
CA ARG A 425 8.45 -1.45 -8.26
C ARG A 425 9.67 -1.09 -9.13
N MET A 426 10.42 -0.06 -8.73
CA MET A 426 11.67 0.35 -9.39
C MET A 426 12.89 -0.46 -8.93
N GLY A 427 12.75 -1.42 -8.03
CA GLY A 427 13.86 -2.17 -7.44
C GLY A 427 14.72 -1.39 -6.44
N ASN A 428 14.30 -0.18 -6.04
CA ASN A 428 15.00 0.66 -5.07
C ASN A 428 14.56 0.27 -3.64
N TYR A 429 14.94 -0.90 -3.19
CA TYR A 429 14.48 -1.50 -1.93
C TYR A 429 14.85 -0.69 -0.67
N PRO A 430 16.06 -0.10 -0.54
CA PRO A 430 16.40 0.73 0.63
C PRO A 430 15.49 1.96 0.77
N GLU A 431 15.18 2.64 -0.33
CA GLU A 431 14.30 3.81 -0.37
C GLU A 431 12.85 3.40 -0.08
N ALA A 432 12.41 2.23 -0.58
CA ALA A 432 11.11 1.66 -0.28
C ALA A 432 10.97 1.40 1.23
N LEU A 433 11.92 0.70 1.85
CA LEU A 433 11.94 0.43 3.29
C LEU A 433 11.98 1.72 4.14
N SER A 434 12.74 2.72 3.70
CA SER A 434 12.77 4.03 4.38
C SER A 434 11.40 4.72 4.34
N SER A 435 10.70 4.66 3.19
CA SER A 435 9.38 5.27 3.04
C SER A 435 8.32 4.53 3.86
N PHE A 436 8.28 3.21 3.80
CA PHE A 436 7.36 2.41 4.61
C PHE A 436 7.65 2.52 6.12
N GLY A 437 8.93 2.66 6.51
CA GLY A 437 9.32 2.93 7.90
C GLY A 437 8.73 4.24 8.41
N LYS A 438 8.75 5.31 7.60
CA LYS A 438 8.11 6.59 7.94
C LYS A 438 6.58 6.45 8.02
N ALA A 439 5.97 5.74 7.06
CA ALA A 439 4.54 5.47 7.09
C ALA A 439 4.15 4.75 8.39
N LEU A 440 4.88 3.72 8.77
CA LEU A 440 4.65 2.97 10.01
C LEU A 440 4.80 3.84 11.25
N GLU A 441 5.87 4.66 11.33
CA GLU A 441 6.09 5.58 12.45
C GLU A 441 4.93 6.56 12.62
N ILE A 442 4.47 7.17 11.52
CA ILE A 442 3.33 8.10 11.53
C ILE A 442 2.06 7.37 11.98
N SER A 443 1.76 6.21 11.41
CA SER A 443 0.57 5.43 11.77
C SER A 443 0.57 5.00 13.24
N GLN A 444 1.72 4.58 13.78
CA GLN A 444 1.85 4.24 15.20
C GLN A 444 1.66 5.42 16.15
N GLN A 445 1.96 6.63 15.71
CA GLN A 445 1.78 7.85 16.52
C GLN A 445 0.35 8.39 16.46
N SER A 446 -0.39 8.11 15.41
CA SER A 446 -1.70 8.69 15.12
C SER A 446 -2.88 7.75 15.36
N LEU A 447 -2.68 6.45 15.26
CA LEU A 447 -3.73 5.45 15.35
C LEU A 447 -3.64 4.63 16.65
N PRO A 448 -4.76 4.11 17.14
CA PRO A 448 -4.75 3.14 18.24
C PRO A 448 -3.90 1.91 17.90
N PRO A 449 -3.28 1.25 18.90
CA PRO A 449 -2.35 0.14 18.65
C PRO A 449 -2.92 -1.06 17.87
N ASN A 450 -4.24 -1.21 17.89
CA ASN A 450 -4.95 -2.28 17.16
C ASN A 450 -5.78 -1.75 15.98
N HIS A 451 -5.46 -0.55 15.46
CA HIS A 451 -6.15 -0.05 14.27
C HIS A 451 -5.78 -0.88 13.05
N PRO A 452 -6.75 -1.32 12.20
CA PRO A 452 -6.46 -2.19 11.05
C PRO A 452 -5.44 -1.57 10.06
N ASP A 453 -5.46 -0.26 9.86
CA ASP A 453 -4.53 0.45 8.95
C ASP A 453 -3.05 0.37 9.39
N LEU A 454 -2.77 -0.04 10.63
CA LEU A 454 -1.39 -0.33 11.06
C LEU A 454 -0.83 -1.57 10.36
N ALA A 455 -1.67 -2.45 9.84
CA ALA A 455 -1.23 -3.66 9.15
C ALA A 455 -0.62 -3.38 7.78
N ASP A 456 -1.10 -2.36 7.06
CA ASP A 456 -0.65 -2.07 5.69
C ASP A 456 0.85 -1.78 5.57
N PRO A 457 1.45 -0.90 6.39
CA PRO A 457 2.90 -0.70 6.37
C PRO A 457 3.70 -1.96 6.68
N TYR A 458 3.20 -2.83 7.58
CA TYR A 458 3.85 -4.11 7.86
C TYR A 458 3.80 -5.05 6.65
N ASP A 459 2.65 -5.20 5.99
CA ASP A 459 2.51 -5.98 4.77
C ASP A 459 3.43 -5.46 3.66
N ASN A 460 3.50 -4.14 3.48
CA ASN A 460 4.35 -3.51 2.47
C ASN A 460 5.84 -3.75 2.73
N ILE A 461 6.30 -3.64 3.98
CA ILE A 461 7.67 -3.99 4.38
C ILE A 461 7.93 -5.48 4.12
N GLY A 462 7.00 -6.35 4.47
CA GLY A 462 7.07 -7.79 4.20
C GLY A 462 7.27 -8.07 2.70
N ASN A 463 6.50 -7.43 1.84
CA ASN A 463 6.61 -7.56 0.38
C ASN A 463 7.99 -7.12 -0.14
N VAL A 464 8.58 -6.06 0.40
CA VAL A 464 9.96 -5.66 0.03
C VAL A 464 10.96 -6.73 0.46
N HIS A 465 10.81 -7.31 1.65
CA HIS A 465 11.68 -8.41 2.09
C HIS A 465 11.53 -9.67 1.22
N VAL A 466 10.32 -9.98 0.72
CA VAL A 466 10.12 -11.03 -0.31
C VAL A 466 10.97 -10.74 -1.55
N ASN A 467 10.85 -9.52 -2.08
CA ASN A 467 11.59 -9.10 -3.28
C ASN A 467 13.12 -9.08 -3.09
N MET A 468 13.57 -8.95 -1.85
CA MET A 468 14.99 -9.04 -1.46
C MET A 468 15.44 -10.47 -1.19
N GLY A 469 14.56 -11.47 -1.21
CA GLY A 469 14.85 -12.86 -0.85
C GLY A 469 14.97 -13.12 0.65
N ASN A 470 14.57 -12.18 1.51
CA ASN A 470 14.62 -12.30 2.98
C ASN A 470 13.30 -12.87 3.51
N TYR A 471 13.02 -14.13 3.21
CA TYR A 471 11.73 -14.76 3.46
C TYR A 471 11.34 -14.89 4.95
N PRO A 472 12.26 -15.22 5.89
CA PRO A 472 11.91 -15.28 7.32
C PRO A 472 11.47 -13.92 7.88
N GLU A 473 12.16 -12.85 7.50
CA GLU A 473 11.80 -11.49 7.87
C GLU A 473 10.46 -11.08 7.25
N ALA A 474 10.23 -11.41 5.97
CA ALA A 474 8.96 -11.17 5.28
C ALA A 474 7.79 -11.84 6.03
N LEU A 475 7.94 -13.12 6.38
CA LEU A 475 6.93 -13.86 7.13
C LEU A 475 6.62 -13.19 8.46
N SER A 476 7.64 -12.77 9.22
CA SER A 476 7.46 -12.08 10.50
C SER A 476 6.67 -10.78 10.37
N PHE A 477 6.88 -10.02 9.29
CA PHE A 477 6.12 -8.79 9.03
C PHE A 477 4.67 -9.07 8.66
N HIS A 478 4.40 -10.05 7.80
CA HIS A 478 3.04 -10.45 7.44
C HIS A 478 2.27 -11.07 8.63
N GLU A 479 2.94 -11.84 9.50
CA GLU A 479 2.33 -12.35 10.73
C GLU A 479 1.94 -11.24 11.70
N LYS A 480 2.73 -10.16 11.80
CA LYS A 480 2.35 -8.97 12.57
C LYS A 480 1.12 -8.30 11.97
N ALA A 481 1.09 -8.11 10.66
CA ALA A 481 -0.06 -7.55 9.96
C ALA A 481 -1.32 -8.42 10.21
N LEU A 482 -1.18 -9.74 10.10
CA LEU A 482 -2.26 -10.69 10.35
C LEU A 482 -2.79 -10.58 11.78
N GLY A 483 -1.91 -10.51 12.79
CA GLY A 483 -2.28 -10.36 14.19
C GLY A 483 -3.12 -9.10 14.44
N ILE A 484 -2.69 -7.95 13.90
CA ILE A 484 -3.44 -6.70 14.01
C ILE A 484 -4.84 -6.83 13.39
N ARG A 485 -4.94 -7.38 12.18
CA ARG A 485 -6.23 -7.53 11.49
C ARG A 485 -7.14 -8.54 12.16
N GLN A 486 -6.60 -9.63 12.74
CA GLN A 486 -7.40 -10.61 13.49
C GLN A 486 -7.99 -10.04 14.77
N GLU A 487 -7.31 -9.09 15.42
CA GLU A 487 -7.82 -8.42 16.61
C GLU A 487 -8.88 -7.35 16.31
N SER A 488 -8.80 -6.71 15.14
CA SER A 488 -9.59 -5.52 14.82
C SER A 488 -10.72 -5.76 13.82
N LEU A 489 -10.61 -6.77 12.96
CA LEU A 489 -11.56 -7.01 11.88
C LEU A 489 -12.40 -8.27 12.09
N PRO A 490 -13.61 -8.34 11.52
CA PRO A 490 -14.39 -9.57 11.49
C PRO A 490 -13.62 -10.73 10.81
N PRO A 491 -13.85 -11.98 11.22
CA PRO A 491 -13.11 -13.14 10.69
C PRO A 491 -13.23 -13.33 9.18
N ASN A 492 -14.27 -12.79 8.56
CA ASN A 492 -14.52 -12.84 7.12
C ASN A 492 -14.14 -11.56 6.38
N HIS A 493 -13.34 -10.66 7.00
CA HIS A 493 -12.95 -9.41 6.35
C HIS A 493 -11.98 -9.66 5.19
N PRO A 494 -12.19 -9.02 4.00
CA PRO A 494 -11.34 -9.23 2.83
C PRO A 494 -9.84 -8.96 3.04
N ASP A 495 -9.47 -8.04 3.94
CA ASP A 495 -8.07 -7.71 4.22
C ASP A 495 -7.32 -8.85 4.93
N LEU A 496 -8.03 -9.67 5.73
CA LEU A 496 -7.43 -10.90 6.28
C LEU A 496 -7.03 -11.85 5.15
N ALA A 497 -7.87 -11.96 4.12
CA ALA A 497 -7.56 -12.79 2.96
C ALA A 497 -6.34 -12.24 2.18
N ALA A 498 -6.17 -10.93 2.11
CA ALA A 498 -4.99 -10.32 1.48
C ALA A 498 -3.70 -10.72 2.22
N THR A 499 -3.70 -10.63 3.56
CA THR A 499 -2.52 -11.03 4.35
C THR A 499 -2.24 -12.53 4.27
N TYR A 500 -3.28 -13.39 4.29
CA TYR A 500 -3.08 -14.82 4.05
C TYR A 500 -2.51 -15.08 2.65
N GLY A 501 -2.92 -14.33 1.63
CA GLY A 501 -2.32 -14.37 0.29
C GLY A 501 -0.82 -14.03 0.33
N ASN A 502 -0.43 -12.96 1.01
CA ASN A 502 0.97 -12.56 1.17
C ASN A 502 1.79 -13.66 1.89
N ILE A 503 1.26 -14.23 2.98
CA ILE A 503 1.89 -15.35 3.69
C ILE A 503 2.04 -16.55 2.75
N GLY A 504 1.03 -16.85 1.94
CA GLY A 504 1.08 -17.89 0.92
C GLY A 504 2.23 -17.67 -0.08
N ILE A 505 2.41 -16.44 -0.56
CA ILE A 505 3.54 -16.07 -1.45
C ILE A 505 4.89 -16.29 -0.77
N VAL A 506 5.03 -15.98 0.51
CA VAL A 506 6.29 -16.24 1.23
C VAL A 506 6.58 -17.73 1.31
N HIS A 507 5.60 -18.55 1.69
CA HIS A 507 5.75 -20.01 1.74
C HIS A 507 6.05 -20.62 0.37
N ASP A 508 5.42 -20.09 -0.69
CA ASP A 508 5.71 -20.47 -2.08
C ASP A 508 7.18 -20.22 -2.45
N ASN A 509 7.69 -19.01 -2.14
CA ASN A 509 9.09 -18.65 -2.38
C ASN A 509 10.08 -19.43 -1.50
N MET A 510 9.63 -19.98 -0.38
CA MET A 510 10.40 -20.89 0.47
C MET A 510 10.32 -22.36 0.00
N GLY A 511 9.56 -22.67 -1.04
CA GLY A 511 9.28 -24.04 -1.50
C GLY A 511 8.35 -24.85 -0.60
N ASN A 512 7.72 -24.23 0.38
CA ASN A 512 6.76 -24.85 1.29
C ASN A 512 5.36 -24.86 0.65
N TYR A 513 5.19 -25.62 -0.43
CA TYR A 513 3.98 -25.60 -1.25
C TYR A 513 2.69 -26.02 -0.52
N PRO A 514 2.70 -27.01 0.39
CA PRO A 514 1.51 -27.34 1.18
C PRO A 514 1.04 -26.19 2.08
N GLU A 515 1.97 -25.50 2.75
CA GLU A 515 1.68 -24.32 3.60
C GLU A 515 1.21 -23.12 2.78
N ALA A 516 1.82 -22.93 1.58
CA ALA A 516 1.38 -21.92 0.62
C ALA A 516 -0.06 -22.18 0.19
N LEU A 517 -0.36 -23.41 -0.25
CA LEU A 517 -1.71 -23.83 -0.66
C LEU A 517 -2.72 -23.62 0.46
N SER A 518 -2.40 -24.05 1.68
CA SER A 518 -3.28 -23.86 2.85
C SER A 518 -3.57 -22.37 3.13
N SER A 519 -2.58 -21.49 2.93
CA SER A 519 -2.73 -20.06 3.11
C SER A 519 -3.63 -19.44 2.03
N PHE A 520 -3.45 -19.84 0.77
CA PHE A 520 -4.31 -19.41 -0.34
C PHE A 520 -5.74 -19.95 -0.23
N GLU A 521 -5.92 -21.16 0.25
CA GLU A 521 -7.24 -21.74 0.51
C GLU A 521 -7.98 -20.98 1.63
N LYS A 522 -7.29 -20.58 2.71
CA LYS A 522 -7.87 -19.71 3.74
C LYS A 522 -8.26 -18.35 3.15
N ALA A 523 -7.42 -17.77 2.31
CA ALA A 523 -7.74 -16.52 1.63
C ALA A 523 -8.99 -16.66 0.74
N LEU A 524 -9.11 -17.77 0.01
CA LEU A 524 -10.27 -18.07 -0.82
C LEU A 524 -11.53 -18.24 0.02
N ASP A 525 -11.47 -19.02 1.12
CA ASP A 525 -12.62 -19.26 2.00
C ASP A 525 -13.18 -17.95 2.59
N ILE A 526 -12.31 -17.08 3.10
CA ILE A 526 -12.70 -15.76 3.59
C ILE A 526 -13.37 -14.93 2.48
N ARG A 527 -12.80 -14.91 1.28
CA ARG A 527 -13.35 -14.16 0.14
C ARG A 527 -14.69 -14.73 -0.32
N GLN A 528 -14.88 -16.04 -0.31
CA GLN A 528 -16.15 -16.68 -0.65
C GLN A 528 -17.28 -16.35 0.34
N GLN A 529 -16.94 -16.14 1.62
CA GLN A 529 -17.92 -15.76 2.65
C GLN A 529 -18.32 -14.29 2.58
N SER A 530 -17.44 -13.43 2.09
CA SER A 530 -17.62 -11.96 2.14
C SER A 530 -17.94 -11.32 0.79
N LEU A 531 -17.59 -11.95 -0.31
CA LEU A 531 -17.68 -11.37 -1.65
C LEU A 531 -18.70 -12.11 -2.54
N PRO A 532 -19.31 -11.42 -3.52
CA PRO A 532 -20.12 -12.08 -4.55
C PRO A 532 -19.31 -13.10 -5.35
N SER A 533 -19.98 -14.14 -5.87
CA SER A 533 -19.32 -15.24 -6.59
C SER A 533 -18.55 -14.83 -7.86
N ASN A 534 -18.86 -13.66 -8.41
CA ASN A 534 -18.18 -13.08 -9.58
C ASN A 534 -17.15 -12.00 -9.21
N HIS A 535 -16.77 -11.89 -7.95
CA HIS A 535 -15.80 -10.87 -7.50
C HIS A 535 -14.39 -11.18 -7.97
N LEU A 536 -13.66 -10.15 -8.45
CA LEU A 536 -12.32 -10.28 -9.02
C LEU A 536 -11.28 -10.85 -8.05
N ASN A 537 -11.42 -10.56 -6.76
CA ASN A 537 -10.50 -11.12 -5.75
C ASN A 537 -10.63 -12.65 -5.62
N LEU A 538 -11.82 -13.23 -5.95
CA LEU A 538 -11.97 -14.68 -6.03
C LEU A 538 -11.16 -15.25 -7.21
N ALA A 539 -11.20 -14.55 -8.36
CA ALA A 539 -10.38 -14.94 -9.50
C ALA A 539 -8.88 -14.88 -9.17
N GLY A 540 -8.44 -13.88 -8.39
CA GLY A 540 -7.08 -13.81 -7.84
C GLY A 540 -6.74 -15.07 -7.03
N SER A 541 -7.58 -15.42 -6.02
CA SER A 541 -7.36 -16.63 -5.20
C SER A 541 -7.35 -17.91 -6.03
N TYR A 542 -8.23 -18.03 -7.02
CA TYR A 542 -8.20 -19.21 -7.91
C TYR A 542 -6.92 -19.27 -8.73
N ASN A 543 -6.39 -18.15 -9.19
CA ASN A 543 -5.09 -18.12 -9.87
C ASN A 543 -3.94 -18.54 -8.94
N ASP A 544 -3.92 -18.05 -7.69
CA ASP A 544 -2.89 -18.41 -6.72
C ASP A 544 -2.89 -19.91 -6.41
N ILE A 545 -4.08 -20.48 -6.19
CA ILE A 545 -4.26 -21.93 -5.99
C ILE A 545 -3.87 -22.70 -7.26
N GLY A 546 -4.26 -22.22 -8.43
CA GLY A 546 -3.88 -22.83 -9.72
C GLY A 546 -2.37 -22.86 -9.90
N ASN A 547 -1.66 -21.78 -9.55
CA ASN A 547 -0.21 -21.72 -9.58
C ASN A 547 0.42 -22.76 -8.63
N MET A 548 -0.14 -22.95 -7.42
CA MET A 548 0.37 -23.96 -6.48
C MET A 548 0.17 -25.37 -7.01
N HIS A 549 -1.00 -25.70 -7.56
CA HIS A 549 -1.22 -26.98 -8.21
C HIS A 549 -0.26 -27.20 -9.38
N GLY A 550 0.02 -26.15 -10.18
CA GLY A 550 1.02 -26.22 -11.26
C GLY A 550 2.43 -26.51 -10.74
N LYS A 551 2.88 -25.83 -9.68
CA LYS A 551 4.18 -26.09 -9.02
C LYS A 551 4.28 -27.45 -8.36
N MET A 552 3.15 -28.03 -7.95
CA MET A 552 3.06 -29.38 -7.40
C MET A 552 2.87 -30.45 -8.49
N GLY A 553 2.91 -30.11 -9.77
CA GLY A 553 2.75 -31.02 -10.89
C GLY A 553 1.31 -31.50 -11.16
N ASN A 554 0.33 -30.94 -10.46
CA ASN A 554 -1.09 -31.26 -10.63
C ASN A 554 -1.70 -30.39 -11.73
N TYR A 555 -1.26 -30.54 -12.96
CA TYR A 555 -1.59 -29.63 -14.08
C TYR A 555 -3.08 -29.60 -14.46
N PRO A 556 -3.85 -30.71 -14.45
CA PRO A 556 -5.29 -30.66 -14.73
C PRO A 556 -6.06 -29.80 -13.73
N GLU A 557 -5.72 -29.91 -12.43
CA GLU A 557 -6.31 -29.11 -11.36
C GLU A 557 -5.90 -27.63 -11.52
N ALA A 558 -4.61 -27.35 -11.80
CA ALA A 558 -4.12 -26.02 -12.07
C ALA A 558 -4.90 -25.35 -13.21
N LEU A 559 -5.09 -26.06 -14.33
CA LEU A 559 -5.86 -25.54 -15.47
C LEU A 559 -7.30 -25.25 -15.08
N SER A 560 -7.98 -26.15 -14.35
CA SER A 560 -9.34 -25.97 -13.85
C SER A 560 -9.50 -24.70 -13.00
N PHE A 561 -8.52 -24.42 -12.11
CA PHE A 561 -8.55 -23.22 -11.29
C PHE A 561 -8.31 -21.94 -12.10
N HIS A 562 -7.39 -21.95 -13.05
CA HIS A 562 -7.19 -20.79 -13.95
C HIS A 562 -8.40 -20.55 -14.88
N GLU A 563 -9.10 -21.60 -15.34
CA GLU A 563 -10.33 -21.47 -16.11
C GLU A 563 -11.46 -20.86 -15.28
N LYS A 564 -11.59 -21.22 -14.00
CA LYS A 564 -12.54 -20.55 -13.09
C LYS A 564 -12.20 -19.07 -12.93
N ALA A 565 -10.93 -18.75 -12.75
CA ALA A 565 -10.48 -17.36 -12.68
C ALA A 565 -10.77 -16.60 -13.96
N LEU A 566 -10.54 -17.21 -15.11
CA LEU A 566 -10.83 -16.64 -16.43
C LEU A 566 -12.31 -16.36 -16.61
N GLY A 567 -13.19 -17.31 -16.24
CA GLY A 567 -14.66 -17.15 -16.31
C GLY A 567 -15.14 -15.92 -15.52
N ILE A 568 -14.70 -15.78 -14.27
CA ILE A 568 -15.07 -14.63 -13.43
C ILE A 568 -14.58 -13.32 -14.07
N ARG A 569 -13.33 -13.28 -14.55
CA ARG A 569 -12.74 -12.08 -15.15
C ARG A 569 -13.42 -11.70 -16.47
N GLN A 570 -13.84 -12.67 -17.29
CA GLN A 570 -14.58 -12.42 -18.52
C GLN A 570 -15.99 -11.85 -18.27
N GLU A 571 -16.64 -12.22 -17.17
CA GLU A 571 -17.95 -11.68 -16.80
C GLU A 571 -17.85 -10.26 -16.22
N SER A 572 -16.77 -9.94 -15.52
CA SER A 572 -16.67 -8.73 -14.70
C SER A 572 -15.83 -7.62 -15.32
N LEU A 573 -14.96 -7.93 -16.29
CA LEU A 573 -13.97 -7.01 -16.83
C LEU A 573 -14.15 -6.78 -18.34
N PRO A 574 -13.73 -5.60 -18.84
CA PRO A 574 -13.62 -5.37 -20.26
C PRO A 574 -12.67 -6.38 -20.92
N PRO A 575 -12.91 -6.76 -22.20
CA PRO A 575 -12.08 -7.74 -22.91
C PRO A 575 -10.58 -7.39 -22.99
N THR A 576 -10.26 -6.11 -22.83
CA THR A 576 -8.90 -5.56 -22.88
C THR A 576 -8.26 -5.45 -21.50
N HIS A 577 -8.89 -5.94 -20.42
CA HIS A 577 -8.35 -5.79 -19.07
C HIS A 577 -7.11 -6.67 -18.85
N LEU A 578 -6.08 -6.10 -18.18
CA LEU A 578 -4.78 -6.76 -17.98
C LEU A 578 -4.86 -8.05 -17.16
N ASP A 579 -5.82 -8.18 -16.25
CA ASP A 579 -6.02 -9.39 -15.46
C ASP A 579 -6.41 -10.59 -16.34
N LEU A 580 -7.13 -10.36 -17.46
CA LEU A 580 -7.38 -11.41 -18.44
C LEU A 580 -6.09 -11.89 -19.09
N ALA A 581 -5.20 -10.95 -19.44
CA ALA A 581 -3.90 -11.28 -20.00
C ALA A 581 -3.05 -12.10 -19.00
N ALA A 582 -3.05 -11.71 -17.72
CA ALA A 582 -2.35 -12.46 -16.67
C ALA A 582 -2.88 -13.89 -16.53
N THR A 583 -4.22 -14.08 -16.60
CA THR A 583 -4.81 -15.43 -16.54
C THR A 583 -4.45 -16.26 -17.76
N TYR A 584 -4.46 -15.68 -18.96
CA TYR A 584 -4.01 -16.39 -20.17
C TYR A 584 -2.53 -16.74 -20.08
N SER A 585 -1.67 -15.90 -19.51
CA SER A 585 -0.26 -16.24 -19.27
C SER A 585 -0.13 -17.43 -18.33
N ASN A 586 -0.90 -17.49 -17.22
CA ASN A 586 -0.88 -18.62 -16.30
C ASN A 586 -1.37 -19.92 -16.97
N ILE A 587 -2.44 -19.87 -17.76
CA ILE A 587 -2.91 -21.01 -18.56
C ILE A 587 -1.80 -21.47 -19.52
N GLY A 588 -1.13 -20.52 -20.19
CA GLY A 588 -0.01 -20.82 -21.08
C GLY A 588 1.13 -21.54 -20.38
N LEU A 589 1.49 -21.11 -19.15
CA LEU A 589 2.53 -21.76 -18.33
C LEU A 589 2.15 -23.20 -17.95
N VAL A 590 0.91 -23.45 -17.57
CA VAL A 590 0.44 -24.81 -17.28
C VAL A 590 0.50 -25.68 -18.54
N GLN A 591 0.05 -25.18 -19.68
CA GLN A 591 0.10 -25.88 -20.97
C GLN A 591 1.54 -26.16 -21.42
N ASP A 592 2.47 -25.22 -21.18
CA ASP A 592 3.91 -25.40 -21.40
C ASP A 592 4.47 -26.57 -20.55
N ASN A 593 4.16 -26.58 -19.25
CA ASN A 593 4.56 -27.63 -18.33
C ASN A 593 3.94 -29.00 -18.69
N MET A 594 2.80 -29.01 -19.37
CA MET A 594 2.21 -30.22 -19.95
C MET A 594 2.85 -30.65 -21.28
N GLY A 595 3.76 -29.85 -21.83
CA GLY A 595 4.36 -30.08 -23.16
C GLY A 595 3.42 -29.72 -24.32
N ASN A 596 2.28 -29.08 -24.07
CA ASN A 596 1.32 -28.65 -25.09
C ASN A 596 1.73 -27.28 -25.64
N TYR A 597 2.89 -27.22 -26.31
CA TYR A 597 3.51 -25.97 -26.75
C TYR A 597 2.67 -25.13 -27.72
N PRO A 598 1.91 -25.69 -28.69
CA PRO A 598 1.03 -24.88 -29.56
C PRO A 598 -0.07 -24.18 -28.78
N GLU A 599 -0.70 -24.86 -27.82
CA GLU A 599 -1.77 -24.32 -26.97
C GLU A 599 -1.20 -23.25 -26.01
N ALA A 600 -0.02 -23.50 -25.44
CA ALA A 600 0.71 -22.55 -24.63
C ALA A 600 1.02 -21.27 -25.43
N LEU A 601 1.55 -21.39 -26.63
CA LEU A 601 1.83 -20.26 -27.53
C LEU A 601 0.55 -19.45 -27.81
N SER A 602 -0.56 -20.12 -28.14
CA SER A 602 -1.85 -19.45 -28.37
C SER A 602 -2.35 -18.67 -27.16
N SER A 603 -2.14 -19.20 -25.96
CA SER A 603 -2.49 -18.51 -24.69
C SER A 603 -1.61 -17.29 -24.45
N PHE A 604 -0.32 -17.38 -24.66
CA PHE A 604 0.60 -16.23 -24.55
C PHE A 604 0.37 -15.16 -25.63
N GLU A 605 0.00 -15.57 -26.85
CA GLU A 605 -0.38 -14.62 -27.91
C GLU A 605 -1.65 -13.83 -27.56
N LYS A 606 -2.67 -14.48 -26.95
CA LYS A 606 -3.86 -13.79 -26.43
C LYS A 606 -3.50 -12.80 -25.33
N ALA A 607 -2.61 -13.19 -24.41
CA ALA A 607 -2.13 -12.31 -23.36
C ALA A 607 -1.40 -11.08 -23.93
N LEU A 608 -0.54 -11.29 -24.92
CA LEU A 608 0.17 -10.20 -25.62
C LEU A 608 -0.80 -9.27 -26.34
N ASP A 609 -1.79 -9.79 -27.05
CA ASP A 609 -2.77 -8.99 -27.78
C ASP A 609 -3.56 -8.05 -26.85
N ILE A 610 -4.02 -8.57 -25.72
CA ILE A 610 -4.69 -7.77 -24.68
C ILE A 610 -3.76 -6.67 -24.16
N ARG A 611 -2.51 -7.01 -23.81
CA ARG A 611 -1.54 -6.04 -23.29
C ARG A 611 -1.20 -4.96 -24.32
N GLN A 612 -1.07 -5.30 -25.60
CA GLN A 612 -0.81 -4.34 -26.68
C GLN A 612 -1.96 -3.34 -26.90
N GLN A 613 -3.21 -3.75 -26.63
CA GLN A 613 -4.37 -2.87 -26.74
C GLN A 613 -4.52 -1.92 -25.55
N SER A 614 -3.98 -2.28 -24.39
CA SER A 614 -4.23 -1.58 -23.12
C SER A 614 -3.04 -0.82 -22.57
N LEU A 615 -1.83 -1.16 -22.98
CA LEU A 615 -0.60 -0.60 -22.41
C LEU A 615 0.22 0.19 -23.44
N PRO A 616 0.99 1.17 -22.98
CA PRO A 616 2.00 1.83 -23.82
C PRO A 616 2.99 0.82 -24.38
N SER A 617 3.53 1.10 -25.56
CA SER A 617 4.44 0.18 -26.28
C SER A 617 5.75 -0.15 -25.54
N ASN A 618 6.10 0.62 -24.52
CA ASN A 618 7.26 0.43 -23.68
C ASN A 618 6.93 -0.16 -22.30
N HIS A 619 5.71 -0.68 -22.09
CA HIS A 619 5.32 -1.23 -20.79
C HIS A 619 6.00 -2.57 -20.50
N LEU A 620 6.42 -2.78 -19.25
CA LEU A 620 7.19 -3.96 -18.81
C LEU A 620 6.46 -5.29 -19.05
N ASP A 621 5.14 -5.33 -18.89
CA ASP A 621 4.33 -6.54 -19.10
C ASP A 621 4.35 -7.02 -20.56
N LEU A 622 4.58 -6.11 -21.51
CA LEU A 622 4.79 -6.49 -22.91
C LEU A 622 6.08 -7.28 -23.08
N ALA A 623 7.14 -6.87 -22.39
CA ALA A 623 8.41 -7.59 -22.41
C ALA A 623 8.27 -9.01 -21.86
N GLY A 624 7.55 -9.17 -20.75
CA GLY A 624 7.22 -10.51 -20.21
C GLY A 624 6.53 -11.40 -21.25
N SER A 625 5.47 -10.87 -21.91
CA SER A 625 4.78 -11.63 -22.97
C SER A 625 5.69 -12.02 -24.16
N TYR A 626 6.58 -11.10 -24.58
CA TYR A 626 7.53 -11.43 -25.64
C TYR A 626 8.54 -12.49 -25.22
N ASN A 627 9.00 -12.49 -23.96
CA ASN A 627 9.87 -13.54 -23.43
C ASN A 627 9.16 -14.91 -23.39
N ASP A 628 7.90 -14.96 -22.93
CA ASP A 628 7.09 -16.18 -22.93
C ASP A 628 6.95 -16.77 -24.33
N ILE A 629 6.56 -15.94 -25.30
CA ILE A 629 6.45 -16.33 -26.71
C ILE A 629 7.81 -16.77 -27.28
N GLY A 630 8.87 -16.03 -26.93
CA GLY A 630 10.23 -16.37 -27.35
C GLY A 630 10.65 -17.74 -26.86
N ASN A 631 10.41 -18.04 -25.59
CA ASN A 631 10.72 -19.32 -24.96
C ASN A 631 9.91 -20.47 -25.59
N MET A 632 8.60 -20.23 -25.91
CA MET A 632 7.79 -21.23 -26.62
C MET A 632 8.36 -21.55 -28.00
N HIS A 633 8.68 -20.52 -28.78
CA HIS A 633 9.34 -20.74 -30.09
C HIS A 633 10.66 -21.50 -29.95
N GLY A 634 11.45 -21.24 -28.90
CA GLY A 634 12.68 -21.98 -28.61
C GLY A 634 12.42 -23.44 -28.29
N LYS A 635 11.40 -23.78 -27.50
CA LYS A 635 11.00 -25.16 -27.20
C LYS A 635 10.48 -25.92 -28.44
N MET A 636 9.80 -25.19 -29.34
CA MET A 636 9.33 -25.73 -30.62
C MET A 636 10.45 -25.82 -31.70
N GLY A 637 11.69 -25.45 -31.39
CA GLY A 637 12.80 -25.44 -32.33
C GLY A 637 12.87 -24.25 -33.29
N ASN A 638 11.97 -23.27 -33.14
CA ASN A 638 11.88 -22.06 -33.97
C ASN A 638 12.85 -20.97 -33.47
N TYR A 639 14.14 -21.27 -33.32
CA TYR A 639 15.09 -20.42 -32.60
C TYR A 639 15.21 -18.99 -33.09
N SER A 640 15.13 -18.76 -34.42
CA SER A 640 15.19 -17.40 -34.97
C SER A 640 14.03 -16.52 -34.53
N LYS A 641 12.80 -17.07 -34.48
CA LYS A 641 11.63 -16.36 -33.97
C LYS A 641 11.72 -16.14 -32.47
N GLY A 642 12.21 -17.15 -31.74
CA GLY A 642 12.43 -17.05 -30.31
C GLY A 642 13.39 -15.93 -29.95
N LEU A 643 14.56 -15.88 -30.62
CA LEU A 643 15.56 -14.85 -30.42
C LEU A 643 14.99 -13.45 -30.70
N SER A 644 14.29 -13.27 -31.83
CA SER A 644 13.66 -11.98 -32.17
C SER A 644 12.64 -11.51 -31.15
N SER A 645 11.86 -12.44 -30.55
CA SER A 645 10.91 -12.08 -29.49
C SER A 645 11.62 -11.66 -28.18
N ASN A 646 12.66 -12.41 -27.78
CA ASN A 646 13.41 -12.08 -26.56
C ASN A 646 14.24 -10.78 -26.73
N GLU A 647 14.76 -10.49 -27.92
CA GLU A 647 15.41 -9.21 -28.22
C GLU A 647 14.43 -8.03 -28.12
N LYS A 648 13.19 -8.21 -28.59
CA LYS A 648 12.15 -7.18 -28.46
C LYS A 648 11.76 -6.96 -27.00
N ALA A 649 11.70 -8.02 -26.20
CA ALA A 649 11.50 -7.90 -24.77
C ALA A 649 12.61 -7.06 -24.12
N LEU A 650 13.87 -7.39 -24.43
CA LEU A 650 15.01 -6.64 -23.90
C LEU A 650 15.02 -5.17 -24.33
N GLU A 651 14.65 -4.86 -25.58
CA GLU A 651 14.53 -3.48 -26.06
C GLU A 651 13.51 -2.68 -25.23
N ILE A 652 12.34 -3.25 -24.96
CA ILE A 652 11.29 -2.62 -24.14
C ILE A 652 11.81 -2.35 -22.72
N LEU A 653 12.45 -3.33 -22.09
CA LEU A 653 12.98 -3.17 -20.74
C LEU A 653 14.09 -2.10 -20.68
N GLN A 654 14.98 -2.05 -21.68
CA GLN A 654 16.04 -1.04 -21.74
C GLN A 654 15.52 0.40 -21.91
N GLN A 655 14.35 0.56 -22.53
CA GLN A 655 13.70 1.88 -22.66
C GLN A 655 13.03 2.34 -21.38
N SER A 656 12.60 1.41 -20.52
CA SER A 656 11.72 1.70 -19.38
C SER A 656 12.39 1.61 -18.03
N LEU A 657 13.49 0.87 -17.92
CA LEU A 657 14.15 0.58 -16.66
C LEU A 657 15.59 1.10 -16.59
N PRO A 658 16.09 1.41 -15.40
CA PRO A 658 17.51 1.67 -15.18
C PRO A 658 18.38 0.48 -15.65
N SER A 659 19.59 0.77 -16.13
CA SER A 659 20.48 -0.25 -16.69
C SER A 659 20.90 -1.38 -15.73
N ASN A 660 20.72 -1.19 -14.44
CA ASN A 660 20.99 -2.18 -13.39
C ASN A 660 19.72 -2.84 -12.84
N HIS A 661 18.55 -2.68 -13.47
CA HIS A 661 17.32 -3.28 -12.97
C HIS A 661 17.33 -4.81 -13.09
N PRO A 662 16.90 -5.58 -12.05
CA PRO A 662 16.94 -7.04 -12.06
C PRO A 662 16.21 -7.71 -13.23
N ASP A 663 15.12 -7.11 -13.73
CA ASP A 663 14.31 -7.67 -14.81
C ASP A 663 15.07 -7.72 -16.15
N LEU A 664 16.00 -6.79 -16.38
CA LEU A 664 16.91 -6.85 -17.54
C LEU A 664 17.72 -8.14 -17.56
N ALA A 665 18.14 -8.62 -16.38
CA ALA A 665 18.89 -9.86 -16.28
C ALA A 665 18.08 -11.08 -16.71
N GLY A 666 16.76 -11.08 -16.49
CA GLY A 666 15.85 -12.12 -16.99
C GLY A 666 15.93 -12.25 -18.50
N SER A 667 15.68 -11.17 -19.24
CA SER A 667 15.72 -11.18 -20.72
C SER A 667 17.12 -11.49 -21.27
N TYR A 668 18.19 -11.02 -20.62
CA TYR A 668 19.55 -11.44 -21.00
C TYR A 668 19.73 -12.97 -20.82
N GLY A 669 19.21 -13.55 -19.74
CA GLY A 669 19.19 -14.99 -19.49
C GLY A 669 18.43 -15.77 -20.57
N ASP A 670 17.22 -15.30 -20.95
CA ASP A 670 16.41 -15.94 -22.00
C ASP A 670 17.11 -15.91 -23.37
N ILE A 671 17.75 -14.81 -23.73
CA ILE A 671 18.59 -14.73 -24.94
C ILE A 671 19.78 -15.71 -24.84
N GLY A 672 20.46 -15.76 -23.69
CA GLY A 672 21.53 -16.72 -23.43
C GLY A 672 21.09 -18.17 -23.62
N ASN A 673 19.93 -18.53 -23.05
CA ASN A 673 19.30 -19.84 -23.22
C ASN A 673 19.00 -20.16 -24.70
N MET A 674 18.56 -19.17 -25.46
CA MET A 674 18.28 -19.33 -26.88
C MET A 674 19.55 -19.66 -27.66
N TYR A 675 20.63 -18.89 -27.41
CA TYR A 675 21.94 -19.18 -28.01
C TYR A 675 22.50 -20.56 -27.61
N ALA A 676 22.32 -20.97 -26.35
CA ALA A 676 22.70 -22.27 -25.87
C ALA A 676 21.97 -23.41 -26.62
N ARG A 677 20.64 -23.26 -26.83
CA ARG A 677 19.82 -24.19 -27.63
C ARG A 677 20.25 -24.28 -29.11
N MET A 678 20.74 -23.15 -29.66
CA MET A 678 21.32 -23.09 -31.00
C MET A 678 22.74 -23.71 -31.09
N GLY A 679 23.35 -24.11 -29.97
CA GLY A 679 24.72 -24.58 -29.88
C GLY A 679 25.79 -23.49 -29.92
N ASN A 680 25.39 -22.22 -29.84
CA ASN A 680 26.28 -21.05 -29.85
C ASN A 680 26.66 -20.69 -28.41
N TYR A 681 27.49 -21.51 -27.79
CA TYR A 681 27.85 -21.41 -26.37
C TYR A 681 28.66 -20.16 -26.00
N PRO A 682 29.59 -19.62 -26.81
CA PRO A 682 30.29 -18.39 -26.46
C PRO A 682 29.37 -17.20 -26.28
N GLU A 683 28.41 -17.00 -27.17
CA GLU A 683 27.39 -15.94 -27.07
C GLU A 683 26.45 -16.21 -25.91
N ALA A 684 26.01 -17.45 -25.70
CA ALA A 684 25.22 -17.85 -24.56
C ALA A 684 25.89 -17.43 -23.23
N LEU A 685 27.20 -17.73 -23.10
CA LEU A 685 28.00 -17.37 -21.92
C LEU A 685 28.06 -15.87 -21.73
N SER A 686 28.31 -15.09 -22.80
CA SER A 686 28.36 -13.63 -22.75
C SER A 686 27.05 -13.02 -22.22
N PHE A 687 25.89 -13.55 -22.65
CA PHE A 687 24.59 -13.07 -22.20
C PHE A 687 24.30 -13.47 -20.76
N HIS A 688 24.60 -14.67 -20.32
CA HIS A 688 24.46 -15.08 -18.94
C HIS A 688 25.42 -14.33 -17.98
N GLU A 689 26.63 -13.99 -18.41
CA GLU A 689 27.57 -13.16 -17.65
C GLU A 689 27.01 -11.73 -17.46
N LYS A 690 26.40 -11.14 -18.50
CA LYS A 690 25.70 -9.85 -18.36
C LYS A 690 24.53 -9.95 -17.38
N ALA A 691 23.73 -11.00 -17.45
CA ALA A 691 22.64 -11.22 -16.49
C ALA A 691 23.17 -11.32 -15.05
N LEU A 692 24.27 -12.03 -14.84
CA LEU A 692 24.93 -12.14 -13.54
C LEU A 692 25.45 -10.80 -13.04
N GLU A 693 26.10 -10.00 -13.90
CA GLU A 693 26.63 -8.68 -13.57
C GLU A 693 25.52 -7.73 -13.08
N ILE A 694 24.39 -7.67 -13.79
CA ILE A 694 23.24 -6.84 -13.40
C ILE A 694 22.70 -7.27 -12.04
N ARG A 695 22.50 -8.58 -11.84
CA ARG A 695 22.01 -9.12 -10.56
C ARG A 695 22.97 -8.84 -9.41
N GLN A 696 24.30 -8.89 -9.64
CA GLN A 696 25.29 -8.55 -8.62
C GLN A 696 25.29 -7.08 -8.23
N GLN A 697 24.89 -6.20 -9.12
CA GLN A 697 24.80 -4.75 -8.87
C GLN A 697 23.52 -4.37 -8.15
N SER A 698 22.43 -5.12 -8.34
CA SER A 698 21.08 -4.76 -7.89
C SER A 698 20.53 -5.57 -6.73
N LEU A 699 21.05 -6.79 -6.51
CA LEU A 699 20.51 -7.70 -5.51
C LEU A 699 21.53 -8.00 -4.41
N PRO A 700 21.09 -8.34 -3.20
CA PRO A 700 21.97 -8.86 -2.15
C PRO A 700 22.77 -10.07 -2.64
N LEU A 701 24.02 -10.23 -2.20
CA LEU A 701 24.92 -11.32 -2.62
C LEU A 701 24.37 -12.72 -2.27
N SER A 702 23.42 -12.79 -1.36
CA SER A 702 22.73 -14.02 -0.97
C SER A 702 21.44 -14.27 -1.78
N HIS A 703 21.05 -13.37 -2.70
CA HIS A 703 19.76 -13.52 -3.40
C HIS A 703 19.72 -14.75 -4.31
N PRO A 704 18.64 -15.59 -4.27
CA PRO A 704 18.53 -16.82 -5.07
C PRO A 704 18.73 -16.63 -6.56
N HIS A 705 18.31 -15.49 -7.13
CA HIS A 705 18.49 -15.20 -8.56
C HIS A 705 19.97 -15.17 -9.02
N LEU A 706 20.91 -14.87 -8.11
CA LEU A 706 22.34 -15.01 -8.41
C LEU A 706 22.73 -16.48 -8.62
N ALA A 707 22.15 -17.37 -7.84
CA ALA A 707 22.39 -18.80 -7.98
C ALA A 707 21.89 -19.33 -9.34
N TYR A 708 20.71 -18.85 -9.79
CA TYR A 708 20.21 -19.24 -11.12
C TYR A 708 21.16 -18.82 -12.23
N SER A 709 21.70 -17.58 -12.20
CA SER A 709 22.72 -17.17 -13.18
C SER A 709 23.98 -18.02 -13.14
N TYR A 710 24.44 -18.39 -11.95
CA TYR A 710 25.59 -19.30 -11.83
C TYR A 710 25.27 -20.71 -12.35
N GLY A 711 24.03 -21.21 -12.14
CA GLY A 711 23.56 -22.47 -12.67
C GLY A 711 23.55 -22.50 -14.20
N ASP A 712 23.00 -21.45 -14.82
CA ASP A 712 22.94 -21.29 -16.27
C ASP A 712 24.35 -21.24 -16.87
N ILE A 713 25.27 -20.46 -16.30
CA ILE A 713 26.69 -20.42 -16.70
C ILE A 713 27.33 -21.80 -16.53
N GLY A 714 27.02 -22.51 -15.46
CA GLY A 714 27.50 -23.87 -15.20
C GLY A 714 27.06 -24.84 -16.28
N ASN A 715 25.80 -24.78 -16.69
CA ASN A 715 25.24 -25.64 -17.75
C ASN A 715 25.84 -25.32 -19.12
N VAL A 716 26.11 -24.05 -19.44
CA VAL A 716 26.80 -23.68 -20.68
C VAL A 716 28.23 -24.22 -20.68
N TYR A 717 28.98 -24.05 -19.57
CA TYR A 717 30.36 -24.64 -19.49
C TYR A 717 30.34 -26.16 -19.60
N ARG A 718 29.36 -26.85 -19.01
CA ARG A 718 29.17 -28.28 -19.19
C ARG A 718 28.97 -28.66 -20.66
N SER A 719 28.11 -27.94 -21.36
CA SER A 719 27.81 -28.13 -22.79
C SER A 719 29.04 -27.87 -23.69
N MET A 720 29.94 -26.97 -23.24
CA MET A 720 31.24 -26.72 -23.90
C MET A 720 32.29 -27.80 -23.58
N GLY A 721 31.99 -28.77 -22.73
CA GLY A 721 32.96 -29.75 -22.22
C GLY A 721 33.94 -29.19 -21.19
N ASN A 722 33.74 -27.96 -20.70
CA ASN A 722 34.60 -27.37 -19.67
C ASN A 722 34.07 -27.71 -18.27
N TYR A 723 34.10 -28.95 -17.92
CA TYR A 723 33.55 -29.48 -16.69
C TYR A 723 34.07 -28.80 -15.39
N PRO A 724 35.37 -28.48 -15.24
CA PRO A 724 35.87 -27.81 -14.03
C PRO A 724 35.21 -26.47 -13.78
N LYS A 725 35.01 -25.66 -14.85
CA LYS A 725 34.30 -24.37 -14.72
C LYS A 725 32.81 -24.58 -14.48
N GLY A 726 32.20 -25.57 -15.13
CA GLY A 726 30.81 -25.94 -14.92
C GLY A 726 30.55 -26.33 -13.46
N LEU A 727 31.41 -27.19 -12.90
CA LEU A 727 31.32 -27.61 -11.50
C LEU A 727 31.47 -26.40 -10.54
N SER A 728 32.51 -25.58 -10.72
CA SER A 728 32.75 -24.41 -9.88
C SER A 728 31.58 -23.41 -9.90
N SER A 729 30.92 -23.23 -11.04
CA SER A 729 29.73 -22.35 -11.16
C SER A 729 28.54 -22.94 -10.41
N ASN A 730 28.23 -24.22 -10.60
CA ASN A 730 27.14 -24.87 -9.88
C ASN A 730 27.37 -24.95 -8.36
N GLU A 731 28.63 -25.11 -7.90
CA GLU A 731 28.99 -25.05 -6.48
C GLU A 731 28.75 -23.65 -5.88
N LYS A 732 29.03 -22.57 -6.64
CA LYS A 732 28.67 -21.23 -6.21
C LYS A 732 27.15 -21.04 -6.09
N ALA A 733 26.41 -21.55 -7.08
CA ALA A 733 24.95 -21.55 -7.01
C ALA A 733 24.46 -22.29 -5.76
N LEU A 734 24.96 -23.51 -5.52
CA LEU A 734 24.61 -24.32 -4.36
C LEU A 734 24.87 -23.56 -3.04
N LYS A 735 26.04 -22.94 -2.92
CA LYS A 735 26.40 -22.19 -1.72
C LYS A 735 25.44 -21.02 -1.42
N ILE A 736 25.01 -20.28 -2.45
CA ILE A 736 24.04 -19.19 -2.30
C ILE A 736 22.71 -19.75 -1.84
N LEU A 737 22.18 -20.76 -2.50
CA LEU A 737 20.88 -21.35 -2.17
C LEU A 737 20.85 -21.97 -0.76
N GLN A 738 21.92 -22.61 -0.33
CA GLN A 738 22.05 -23.15 1.03
C GLN A 738 22.03 -22.07 2.13
N GLN A 739 22.38 -20.85 1.79
CA GLN A 739 22.36 -19.73 2.74
C GLN A 739 20.98 -19.05 2.86
N THR A 740 20.13 -19.18 1.84
CA THR A 740 18.89 -18.42 1.72
C THR A 740 17.63 -19.26 1.73
N LEU A 741 17.71 -20.49 1.27
CA LEU A 741 16.55 -21.34 1.16
C LEU A 741 16.56 -22.45 2.22
N PRO A 742 15.38 -22.94 2.62
CA PRO A 742 15.27 -24.14 3.47
C PRO A 742 16.00 -25.34 2.85
N SER A 743 16.52 -26.21 3.69
CA SER A 743 17.31 -27.37 3.26
C SER A 743 16.58 -28.36 2.34
N ASN A 744 15.26 -28.31 2.36
CA ASN A 744 14.38 -29.13 1.51
C ASN A 744 13.84 -28.38 0.29
N HIS A 745 14.35 -27.16 -0.04
CA HIS A 745 13.83 -26.39 -1.17
C HIS A 745 14.10 -27.10 -2.50
N PRO A 746 13.12 -27.20 -3.44
CA PRO A 746 13.29 -27.91 -4.72
C PRO A 746 14.48 -27.43 -5.56
N ASP A 747 14.82 -26.13 -5.52
CA ASP A 747 15.95 -25.57 -6.28
C ASP A 747 17.30 -26.10 -5.82
N LEU A 748 17.44 -26.49 -4.55
CA LEU A 748 18.61 -27.23 -4.08
C LEU A 748 18.69 -28.58 -4.76
N GLY A 749 17.56 -29.29 -4.92
CA GLY A 749 17.47 -30.53 -5.65
C GLY A 749 17.89 -30.36 -7.11
N GLN A 750 17.43 -29.31 -7.79
CA GLN A 750 17.84 -29.00 -9.16
C GLN A 750 19.34 -28.72 -9.26
N THR A 751 19.89 -27.95 -8.31
CA THR A 751 21.34 -27.63 -8.33
C THR A 751 22.19 -28.87 -8.05
N TYR A 752 21.79 -29.76 -7.12
CA TYR A 752 22.47 -31.03 -6.91
C TYR A 752 22.38 -31.91 -8.15
N ASN A 753 21.23 -31.93 -8.85
CA ASN A 753 21.10 -32.66 -10.11
C ASN A 753 22.08 -32.15 -11.17
N ASN A 754 22.22 -30.84 -11.32
CA ASN A 754 23.16 -30.20 -12.27
C ASN A 754 24.62 -30.57 -11.94
N ILE A 755 25.02 -30.61 -10.67
CA ILE A 755 26.35 -31.05 -10.22
C ILE A 755 26.55 -32.52 -10.55
N GLY A 756 25.54 -33.35 -10.27
CA GLY A 756 25.55 -34.79 -10.59
C GLY A 756 25.77 -35.05 -12.08
N GLU A 757 25.08 -34.30 -12.94
CA GLU A 757 25.24 -34.38 -14.39
C GLU A 757 26.66 -34.02 -14.85
N VAL A 758 27.31 -32.97 -14.24
CA VAL A 758 28.71 -32.64 -14.55
C VAL A 758 29.64 -33.77 -14.15
N HIS A 759 29.47 -34.37 -12.97
CA HIS A 759 30.27 -35.55 -12.56
C HIS A 759 30.05 -36.76 -13.46
N ASN A 760 28.80 -37.00 -13.90
CA ASN A 760 28.50 -38.06 -14.83
C ASN A 760 29.25 -37.91 -16.18
N ASP A 761 29.26 -36.68 -16.72
CA ASP A 761 29.96 -36.35 -17.97
C ASP A 761 31.50 -36.42 -17.83
N MET A 762 32.03 -36.22 -16.62
CA MET A 762 33.44 -36.41 -16.26
C MET A 762 33.79 -37.89 -16.09
N GLY A 763 32.81 -38.80 -16.02
CA GLY A 763 33.01 -40.22 -15.71
C GLY A 763 33.19 -40.51 -14.20
N ASN A 764 32.95 -39.51 -13.32
CA ASN A 764 33.01 -39.66 -11.88
C ASN A 764 31.67 -40.19 -11.34
N TYR A 765 31.36 -41.43 -11.67
CA TYR A 765 30.05 -42.05 -11.42
C TYR A 765 29.66 -42.18 -9.95
N PRO A 766 30.56 -42.50 -9.01
CA PRO A 766 30.20 -42.58 -7.60
C PRO A 766 29.73 -41.21 -7.05
N GLU A 767 30.43 -40.13 -7.40
CA GLU A 767 30.09 -38.77 -7.04
C GLU A 767 28.78 -38.37 -7.72
N ALA A 768 28.57 -38.68 -9.00
CA ALA A 768 27.34 -38.41 -9.72
C ALA A 768 26.13 -39.04 -9.02
N LEU A 769 26.23 -40.34 -8.65
CA LEU A 769 25.17 -41.02 -7.89
C LEU A 769 24.87 -40.32 -6.56
N SER A 770 25.93 -39.98 -5.80
CA SER A 770 25.74 -39.30 -4.51
C SER A 770 25.01 -37.96 -4.64
N PHE A 771 25.28 -37.18 -5.70
CA PHE A 771 24.58 -35.91 -5.95
C PHE A 771 23.16 -36.12 -6.45
N HIS A 772 22.91 -37.12 -7.32
CA HIS A 772 21.53 -37.43 -7.75
C HIS A 772 20.69 -38.04 -6.62
N GLU A 773 21.26 -38.78 -5.67
CA GLU A 773 20.59 -39.24 -4.46
C GLU A 773 20.15 -38.07 -3.59
N LYS A 774 21.04 -37.10 -3.36
CA LYS A 774 20.69 -35.86 -2.63
C LYS A 774 19.56 -35.06 -3.33
N ALA A 775 19.63 -34.94 -4.65
CA ALA A 775 18.60 -34.29 -5.43
C ALA A 775 17.26 -35.00 -5.28
N LEU A 776 17.25 -36.33 -5.38
CA LEU A 776 16.04 -37.13 -5.22
C LEU A 776 15.47 -37.04 -3.80
N ASP A 777 16.31 -37.14 -2.77
CA ASP A 777 15.88 -36.99 -1.36
C ASP A 777 15.19 -35.66 -1.10
N ILE A 778 15.78 -34.56 -1.53
CA ILE A 778 15.19 -33.20 -1.40
C ILE A 778 13.84 -33.14 -2.14
N ARG A 779 13.79 -33.57 -3.40
CA ARG A 779 12.56 -33.52 -4.21
C ARG A 779 11.45 -34.39 -3.61
N GLN A 780 11.78 -35.56 -3.03
CA GLN A 780 10.81 -36.41 -2.33
C GLN A 780 10.29 -35.81 -1.03
N GLN A 781 11.08 -34.96 -0.37
CA GLN A 781 10.64 -34.27 0.85
C GLN A 781 9.73 -33.06 0.57
N SER A 782 9.89 -32.40 -0.56
CA SER A 782 9.25 -31.13 -0.88
C SER A 782 8.17 -31.21 -1.94
N LEU A 783 8.19 -32.22 -2.79
CA LEU A 783 7.28 -32.36 -3.90
C LEU A 783 6.39 -33.59 -3.75
N PRO A 784 5.19 -33.61 -4.34
CA PRO A 784 4.34 -34.79 -4.40
C PRO A 784 5.07 -35.98 -5.07
N PRO A 785 4.76 -37.23 -4.66
CA PRO A 785 5.44 -38.42 -5.19
C PRO A 785 5.32 -38.58 -6.71
N ASN A 786 4.29 -38.03 -7.32
CA ASN A 786 4.04 -38.05 -8.76
C ASN A 786 4.61 -36.82 -9.50
N HIS A 787 5.41 -35.97 -8.85
CA HIS A 787 5.95 -34.78 -9.47
C HIS A 787 6.94 -35.10 -10.59
N PRO A 788 6.91 -34.41 -11.76
CA PRO A 788 7.82 -34.66 -12.88
C PRO A 788 9.30 -34.56 -12.51
N ASP A 789 9.69 -33.66 -11.61
CA ASP A 789 11.10 -33.53 -11.18
C ASP A 789 11.61 -34.76 -10.41
N VAL A 790 10.70 -35.45 -9.70
CA VAL A 790 11.05 -36.73 -9.07
C VAL A 790 11.34 -37.76 -10.15
N ALA A 791 10.51 -37.83 -11.20
CA ALA A 791 10.77 -38.72 -12.37
C ALA A 791 12.11 -38.36 -13.06
N GLU A 792 12.42 -37.08 -13.22
CA GLU A 792 13.70 -36.63 -13.77
C GLU A 792 14.90 -37.14 -12.95
N SER A 793 14.83 -37.06 -11.61
CA SER A 793 15.91 -37.58 -10.74
C SER A 793 16.13 -39.09 -10.92
N TYR A 794 15.05 -39.84 -11.04
CA TYR A 794 15.16 -41.28 -11.37
C TYR A 794 15.79 -41.50 -12.75
N ASN A 795 15.39 -40.75 -13.77
CA ASN A 795 15.98 -40.86 -15.11
C ASN A 795 17.49 -40.47 -15.10
N SER A 796 17.87 -39.40 -14.39
CA SER A 796 19.29 -38.99 -14.28
C SER A 796 20.13 -40.08 -13.59
N THR A 797 19.62 -40.70 -12.51
CA THR A 797 20.28 -41.85 -11.86
C THR A 797 20.39 -43.04 -12.81
N GLY A 798 19.35 -43.31 -13.61
CA GLY A 798 19.36 -44.30 -14.65
C GLY A 798 20.46 -44.07 -15.70
N ASN A 799 20.67 -42.83 -16.11
CA ASN A 799 21.73 -42.43 -17.04
C ASN A 799 23.13 -42.78 -16.49
N VAL A 800 23.39 -42.51 -15.22
CA VAL A 800 24.67 -42.84 -14.58
C VAL A 800 24.87 -44.36 -14.59
N HIS A 801 23.87 -45.14 -14.20
CA HIS A 801 23.97 -46.62 -14.24
C HIS A 801 24.18 -47.13 -15.65
N ARG A 802 23.51 -46.55 -16.67
CA ARG A 802 23.76 -46.88 -18.08
C ARG A 802 25.21 -46.62 -18.48
N ASN A 803 25.77 -45.47 -18.12
CA ASN A 803 27.15 -45.08 -18.44
C ASN A 803 28.18 -45.96 -17.71
N MET A 804 27.83 -46.50 -16.54
CA MET A 804 28.62 -47.52 -15.83
C MET A 804 28.52 -48.92 -16.47
N GLY A 805 27.68 -49.15 -17.46
CA GLY A 805 27.37 -50.46 -18.04
C GLY A 805 26.41 -51.34 -17.20
N ASN A 806 25.81 -50.76 -16.15
CA ASN A 806 24.85 -51.45 -15.27
C ASN A 806 23.42 -51.38 -15.84
N TYR A 807 23.20 -51.95 -17.04
CA TYR A 807 21.96 -51.81 -17.82
C TYR A 807 20.73 -52.32 -17.08
N SER A 808 20.80 -53.41 -16.32
CA SER A 808 19.66 -53.90 -15.53
C SER A 808 19.17 -52.89 -14.48
N LYS A 809 20.12 -52.24 -13.76
CA LYS A 809 19.74 -51.16 -12.81
C LYS A 809 19.21 -49.93 -13.53
N ALA A 810 19.84 -49.56 -14.66
CA ALA A 810 19.36 -48.45 -15.47
C ALA A 810 17.90 -48.64 -15.89
N CYS A 811 17.52 -49.83 -16.36
CA CYS A 811 16.15 -50.17 -16.71
C CYS A 811 15.18 -49.98 -15.54
N THR A 812 15.53 -50.41 -14.34
CA THR A 812 14.69 -50.22 -13.13
C THR A 812 14.45 -48.75 -12.84
N PHE A 813 15.49 -47.92 -12.93
CA PHE A 813 15.36 -46.47 -12.69
C PHE A 813 14.54 -45.78 -13.78
N TYR A 814 14.70 -46.15 -15.05
CA TYR A 814 13.86 -45.60 -16.13
C TYR A 814 12.40 -46.06 -16.02
N GLU A 815 12.12 -47.27 -15.59
CA GLU A 815 10.77 -47.76 -15.35
C GLU A 815 10.09 -46.96 -14.22
N HIS A 816 10.80 -46.65 -13.14
CA HIS A 816 10.28 -45.77 -12.11
C HIS A 816 10.02 -44.36 -12.64
N ALA A 817 10.93 -43.78 -13.43
CA ALA A 817 10.74 -42.48 -14.04
C ALA A 817 9.49 -42.46 -14.93
N ILE A 818 9.27 -43.49 -15.73
CA ILE A 818 8.08 -43.62 -16.59
C ILE A 818 6.83 -43.75 -15.75
N GLN A 819 6.82 -44.62 -14.74
CA GLN A 819 5.66 -44.84 -13.86
C GLN A 819 5.22 -43.56 -13.16
N ILE A 820 6.17 -42.72 -12.67
CA ILE A 820 5.89 -41.44 -12.04
C ILE A 820 5.41 -40.45 -13.09
N GLY A 821 6.10 -40.33 -14.22
CA GLY A 821 5.77 -39.39 -15.28
C GLY A 821 4.38 -39.64 -15.89
N GLU A 822 3.94 -40.90 -16.01
CA GLU A 822 2.61 -41.24 -16.54
C GLU A 822 1.46 -40.82 -15.63
N GLN A 823 1.72 -40.49 -14.36
CA GLN A 823 0.70 -39.99 -13.43
C GLN A 823 0.46 -38.50 -13.56
N SER A 824 1.43 -37.72 -14.05
CA SER A 824 1.39 -36.26 -14.07
C SER A 824 1.53 -35.65 -15.46
N LEU A 825 2.12 -36.35 -16.40
CA LEU A 825 2.42 -35.85 -17.73
C LEU A 825 1.53 -36.50 -18.80
N PRO A 826 1.12 -35.76 -19.82
CA PRO A 826 0.48 -36.36 -21.01
C PRO A 826 1.39 -37.40 -21.68
N SER A 827 0.79 -38.42 -22.30
CA SER A 827 1.55 -39.47 -22.98
C SER A 827 2.49 -38.97 -24.09
N SER A 828 2.19 -37.83 -24.67
CA SER A 828 2.97 -37.10 -25.68
C SER A 828 4.11 -36.25 -25.11
N HIS A 829 4.22 -36.12 -23.77
CA HIS A 829 5.20 -35.22 -23.16
C HIS A 829 6.64 -35.61 -23.56
N PRO A 830 7.50 -34.63 -23.96
CA PRO A 830 8.88 -34.91 -24.44
C PRO A 830 9.73 -35.67 -23.42
N ASP A 831 9.63 -35.33 -22.12
CA ASP A 831 10.41 -36.05 -21.10
C ASP A 831 9.95 -37.49 -20.92
N LEU A 832 8.64 -37.77 -20.99
CA LEU A 832 8.14 -39.13 -20.93
C LEU A 832 8.62 -39.93 -22.13
N GLN A 833 8.68 -39.37 -23.33
CA GLN A 833 9.25 -39.99 -24.50
C GLN A 833 10.75 -40.22 -24.32
N LYS A 834 11.48 -39.27 -23.76
CA LYS A 834 12.90 -39.41 -23.43
C LYS A 834 13.13 -40.56 -22.46
N TYR A 835 12.33 -40.73 -21.43
CA TYR A 835 12.47 -41.86 -20.47
C TYR A 835 12.19 -43.18 -21.12
N ARG A 836 11.20 -43.30 -21.99
CA ARG A 836 10.88 -44.51 -22.77
C ARG A 836 12.00 -44.86 -23.71
N ASN A 837 12.57 -43.90 -24.43
CA ASN A 837 13.70 -44.10 -25.33
C ASN A 837 14.94 -44.58 -24.54
N ASN A 838 15.25 -43.97 -23.40
CA ASN A 838 16.36 -44.38 -22.55
C ASN A 838 16.20 -45.82 -22.03
N LEU A 839 14.96 -46.21 -21.69
CA LEU A 839 14.65 -47.58 -21.27
C LEU A 839 14.86 -48.56 -22.42
N GLU A 840 14.40 -48.26 -23.62
CA GLU A 840 14.56 -49.09 -24.81
C GLU A 840 16.03 -49.23 -25.16
N ASP A 841 16.79 -48.14 -25.16
CA ASP A 841 18.24 -48.15 -25.38
C ASP A 841 19.00 -49.05 -24.37
N ALA A 842 18.59 -49.00 -23.11
CA ALA A 842 19.21 -49.81 -22.06
C ALA A 842 18.81 -51.30 -22.17
N LYS A 843 17.59 -51.63 -22.62
CA LYS A 843 17.12 -53.01 -22.85
C LYS A 843 17.82 -53.68 -24.05
N ASN A 844 18.25 -52.88 -25.03
CA ASN A 844 18.91 -53.35 -26.25
C ASN A 844 20.43 -53.61 -26.08
N LYS A 845 20.97 -53.25 -24.92
CA LYS A 845 22.39 -53.47 -24.57
C LYS A 845 22.55 -54.55 -23.50
#